data_b017bd7a3a3830113788532fdbc59edf
#
_entry.id   b017bd7a3a3830113788532fdbc59edf
#
_cell.length_a   1.000
_cell.length_b   1.000
_cell.length_c   1.000
_cell.angle_alpha   90.00
_cell.angle_beta   90.00
_cell.angle_gamma   90.00
#
_symmetry.space_group_name_H-M   'P 1'
#
loop_
_entity.id
_entity.type
_entity.pdbx_description
1 polymer ?
#
loop_
_entity_poly.entity_id
_entity_poly.type
_entity_poly.pdbx_seq_one_letter_code
_entity_poly.pdbx_strand_id
1 'polypeptide(L)'
;MKGLNLAEWAIRHKQIVYFFIIAIITGGLWSYFHLGRSEDPDFTIRQAVVTAAWPGASAQQITQQVTDPLEKKLQDTKGLDYIKSFTHDGKTVIYVNLKDSVPKEEIQTRWHEIRNLVNDEWGSLPSGVMGPYINDRFDDVYGSIYAITGDGFSYEEKRKYAENIRRRLTGVEDVQKVELLGVQKQEIYVEMDQNKLASFGMRPSDVFAMLQQQGAMMPAGMIHTDSRNVAVRVEGLLDTVESLKELPIHVGERSFHLGDVATVTQMYADPETSLMYFNGKPAVGIAVSMAPGGNNLVLGKNLEKEIEKEKAELPAGLDIEQVADQPSVVNDSIHEFTKSLLEAIVIVMAASFLSLGFWSGIVLALCIPVVVCASFIYMKWQGIDLHIVSLGTLIVSLGLLVDDAIIVIEMMQVKLEEGMDRLAAAQAAYKGCAKPMLAGTLITAAGFIPVGFAAGQTAEYVGAFFWVIASTLLLSWVASIFVSPVLGYRFIRVKAGEKKSAFADRAYRLFYKAIAWCIRFKKTVIIGTAAIFAGTVALIPFVNQEFFPDSVRPEIILDVNLPSGASIKETKEVMAGIADNLYGDNRVSSFSTYVGDSAPRFILLFDPLAPEDSHGQMILVARDSKVRDSLRDDTLAFIAEQYPDARAHARLITTGPPAEYPIMLRLSGKNVEDTAKFAKEAAALVSQYPGMKNVSMDWPEETPVVRLKIDQDKVRKLGGDNYSISRDLYVKLSGYKVAESYQGNQLVPISFRLEGSNAARLADLSSLPVHVGNGRYVPLGEIADISYENETSTIWRRDLHPTITIRGEAGGDKTADSVVNELYDRTLKEFREHLPDGYTLEKDGAIENSEKSVQYLAAPVPIMIFLILMILMFELDKIPLMVIAGITGPLGLIGAILSLFLTRQPMGFVSIVGMLALSGMVVRNSIILLDQIRQHLADGKKPYDAVIESAALRFRPIMLSSVTDVLGFVPLIPSPFWRPLAVSFIGGLLLATAIGLLVVPALYCWYYKVEGPKAS
;
A
#
# COMPACT_ATOMS: atom_id res chain seq x y z
N MET A 1 45.37 -14.35 -29.53
CA MET A 1 44.09 -14.88 -30.07
C MET A 1 43.47 -13.74 -30.88
N LYS A 2 43.22 -13.89 -32.19
CA LYS A 2 42.37 -12.94 -32.93
C LYS A 2 40.97 -13.07 -32.37
N GLY A 3 40.52 -12.13 -31.53
CA GLY A 3 39.20 -12.12 -30.87
C GLY A 3 38.12 -12.22 -31.95
N LEU A 4 37.14 -13.09 -31.72
CA LEU A 4 35.98 -13.26 -32.58
C LEU A 4 35.23 -11.92 -32.68
N ASN A 5 35.14 -11.34 -33.90
CA ASN A 5 34.33 -10.13 -34.07
C ASN A 5 32.86 -10.54 -34.27
N LEU A 6 32.04 -10.31 -33.22
CA LEU A 6 30.64 -10.75 -33.21
C LEU A 6 29.78 -10.03 -34.25
N ALA A 7 30.11 -8.77 -34.60
CA ALA A 7 29.39 -8.03 -35.62
C ALA A 7 29.68 -8.62 -37.04
N GLU A 8 30.95 -9.02 -37.30
CA GLU A 8 31.28 -9.75 -38.50
C GLU A 8 30.57 -11.09 -38.59
N TRP A 9 30.59 -11.85 -37.48
CA TRP A 9 29.88 -13.11 -37.43
C TRP A 9 28.40 -12.96 -37.72
N ALA A 10 27.74 -11.95 -37.10
CA ALA A 10 26.32 -11.66 -37.32
C ALA A 10 26.01 -11.30 -38.79
N ILE A 11 26.84 -10.48 -39.41
CA ILE A 11 26.64 -10.11 -40.84
C ILE A 11 26.83 -11.30 -41.78
N ARG A 12 27.82 -12.16 -41.50
CA ARG A 12 28.04 -13.38 -42.27
C ARG A 12 26.92 -14.40 -42.10
N HIS A 13 26.32 -14.48 -40.92
CA HIS A 13 25.21 -15.38 -40.57
C HIS A 13 23.86 -14.65 -40.46
N LYS A 14 23.62 -13.66 -41.31
CA LYS A 14 22.43 -12.78 -41.26
C LYS A 14 21.09 -13.53 -41.20
N GLN A 15 21.02 -14.72 -41.82
CA GLN A 15 19.82 -15.57 -41.81
C GLN A 15 19.46 -16.01 -40.37
N ILE A 16 20.48 -16.37 -39.55
CA ILE A 16 20.32 -16.76 -38.16
C ILE A 16 19.83 -15.56 -37.35
N VAL A 17 20.42 -14.38 -37.59
CA VAL A 17 19.99 -13.14 -36.91
C VAL A 17 18.53 -12.79 -37.23
N TYR A 18 18.12 -12.86 -38.50
CA TYR A 18 16.73 -12.63 -38.87
C TYR A 18 15.77 -13.65 -38.27
N PHE A 19 16.17 -14.94 -38.19
CA PHE A 19 15.39 -15.96 -37.51
C PHE A 19 15.16 -15.58 -36.02
N PHE A 20 16.22 -15.19 -35.30
CA PHE A 20 16.10 -14.77 -33.91
C PHE A 20 15.26 -13.50 -33.74
N ILE A 21 15.37 -12.50 -34.63
CA ILE A 21 14.52 -11.31 -34.61
C ILE A 21 13.04 -11.70 -34.68
N ILE A 22 12.68 -12.57 -35.62
CA ILE A 22 11.30 -13.04 -35.81
C ILE A 22 10.84 -13.84 -34.58
N ALA A 23 11.69 -14.75 -34.06
CA ALA A 23 11.40 -15.55 -32.87
C ALA A 23 11.20 -14.69 -31.62
N ILE A 24 12.03 -13.66 -31.41
CA ILE A 24 11.91 -12.72 -30.30
C ILE A 24 10.62 -11.89 -30.42
N ILE A 25 10.31 -11.40 -31.62
CA ILE A 25 9.09 -10.60 -31.82
C ILE A 25 7.84 -11.46 -31.56
N THR A 26 7.78 -12.66 -32.14
CA THR A 26 6.63 -13.58 -31.95
C THR A 26 6.51 -14.06 -30.51
N GLY A 27 7.63 -14.47 -29.90
CA GLY A 27 7.68 -14.88 -28.51
C GLY A 27 7.36 -13.74 -27.53
N GLY A 28 7.83 -12.51 -27.83
CA GLY A 28 7.54 -11.33 -27.02
C GLY A 28 6.07 -10.91 -27.06
N LEU A 29 5.46 -10.91 -28.23
CA LEU A 29 4.03 -10.68 -28.38
C LEU A 29 3.20 -11.75 -27.65
N TRP A 30 3.58 -13.02 -27.81
CA TRP A 30 2.93 -14.10 -27.08
C TRP A 30 3.05 -13.90 -25.57
N SER A 31 4.25 -13.55 -25.08
CA SER A 31 4.49 -13.27 -23.65
C SER A 31 3.64 -12.10 -23.16
N TYR A 32 3.55 -11.00 -23.91
CA TYR A 32 2.74 -9.83 -23.56
C TYR A 32 1.25 -10.18 -23.32
N PHE A 33 0.68 -11.06 -24.14
CA PHE A 33 -0.71 -11.48 -23.98
C PHE A 33 -0.92 -12.50 -22.86
N HIS A 34 0.15 -13.18 -22.39
CA HIS A 34 0.09 -14.20 -21.33
C HIS A 34 0.76 -13.77 -20.02
N LEU A 35 1.21 -12.53 -19.91
CA LEU A 35 1.64 -11.95 -18.64
C LEU A 35 0.42 -11.70 -17.75
N GLY A 36 0.58 -11.91 -16.44
CA GLY A 36 -0.37 -11.45 -15.43
C GLY A 36 -0.56 -9.94 -15.52
N ARG A 37 -1.68 -9.46 -15.02
CA ARG A 37 -2.03 -8.04 -15.06
C ARG A 37 -2.61 -7.62 -13.73
N SER A 38 -1.96 -6.64 -13.09
CA SER A 38 -2.39 -6.00 -11.86
C SER A 38 -2.24 -4.49 -11.98
N GLU A 39 -2.88 -3.72 -11.12
CA GLU A 39 -2.66 -2.28 -11.04
C GLU A 39 -1.30 -2.01 -10.42
N ASP A 40 -1.09 -2.55 -9.22
CA ASP A 40 0.13 -2.41 -8.43
C ASP A 40 0.89 -3.74 -8.34
N PRO A 41 2.20 -3.70 -8.10
CA PRO A 41 2.96 -4.89 -7.76
C PRO A 41 2.55 -5.43 -6.41
N ASP A 42 2.55 -6.76 -6.28
CA ASP A 42 2.31 -7.42 -5.00
C ASP A 42 3.46 -7.14 -4.04
N PHE A 43 3.12 -6.84 -2.79
CA PHE A 43 4.05 -6.84 -1.67
C PHE A 43 3.46 -7.63 -0.50
N THR A 44 4.33 -8.11 0.36
CA THR A 44 3.92 -8.96 1.48
C THR A 44 3.56 -8.12 2.69
N ILE A 45 2.32 -8.22 3.18
CA ILE A 45 1.90 -7.64 4.45
C ILE A 45 2.45 -8.51 5.57
N ARG A 46 3.28 -7.91 6.41
CA ARG A 46 3.98 -8.58 7.50
C ARG A 46 3.28 -8.35 8.84
N GLN A 47 1.95 -8.42 8.84
CA GLN A 47 1.12 -8.16 10.01
C GLN A 47 0.16 -9.33 10.26
N ALA A 48 0.09 -9.79 11.49
CA ALA A 48 -0.96 -10.69 11.97
C ALA A 48 -1.75 -10.00 13.09
N VAL A 49 -3.02 -10.35 13.20
CA VAL A 49 -3.93 -9.76 14.19
C VAL A 49 -4.41 -10.85 15.15
N VAL A 50 -4.22 -10.61 16.44
CA VAL A 50 -4.71 -11.48 17.54
C VAL A 50 -5.81 -10.74 18.27
N THR A 51 -6.98 -11.34 18.41
CA THR A 51 -8.11 -10.76 19.12
C THR A 51 -8.53 -11.66 20.26
N ALA A 52 -8.79 -11.06 21.42
CA ALA A 52 -9.38 -11.70 22.58
C ALA A 52 -10.53 -10.85 23.13
N ALA A 53 -11.59 -11.49 23.63
CA ALA A 53 -12.71 -10.81 24.22
C ALA A 53 -12.91 -11.28 25.67
N TRP A 54 -13.17 -10.32 26.57
CA TRP A 54 -13.51 -10.60 27.96
C TRP A 54 -14.70 -9.72 28.38
N PRO A 55 -15.93 -10.17 28.08
CA PRO A 55 -17.13 -9.37 28.35
C PRO A 55 -17.26 -8.95 29.80
N GLY A 56 -17.57 -7.67 30.03
CA GLY A 56 -17.74 -7.09 31.36
C GLY A 56 -16.44 -6.64 32.05
N ALA A 57 -15.29 -6.83 31.43
CA ALA A 57 -14.03 -6.28 31.93
C ALA A 57 -13.76 -4.91 31.28
N SER A 58 -13.24 -3.96 32.10
CA SER A 58 -12.83 -2.65 31.60
C SER A 58 -11.58 -2.72 30.74
N ALA A 59 -11.35 -1.70 29.93
CA ALA A 59 -10.13 -1.58 29.11
C ALA A 59 -8.85 -1.74 29.94
N GLN A 60 -8.81 -1.16 31.14
CA GLN A 60 -7.68 -1.29 32.07
C GLN A 60 -7.48 -2.73 32.55
N GLN A 61 -8.58 -3.42 32.94
CA GLN A 61 -8.50 -4.83 33.38
C GLN A 61 -8.02 -5.75 32.25
N ILE A 62 -8.56 -5.57 31.05
CA ILE A 62 -8.14 -6.35 29.87
C ILE A 62 -6.68 -6.07 29.55
N THR A 63 -6.27 -4.80 29.57
CA THR A 63 -4.88 -4.41 29.33
C THR A 63 -3.93 -5.13 30.28
N GLN A 64 -4.26 -5.16 31.59
CA GLN A 64 -3.39 -5.75 32.61
C GLN A 64 -3.41 -7.27 32.64
N GLN A 65 -4.56 -7.91 32.39
CA GLN A 65 -4.76 -9.35 32.64
C GLN A 65 -4.77 -10.19 31.34
N VAL A 66 -4.99 -9.56 30.20
CA VAL A 66 -5.09 -10.26 28.90
C VAL A 66 -4.07 -9.74 27.91
N THR A 67 -4.08 -8.43 27.67
CA THR A 67 -3.21 -7.82 26.63
C THR A 67 -1.74 -7.92 27.00
N ASP A 68 -1.37 -7.50 28.23
CA ASP A 68 0.02 -7.48 28.72
C ASP A 68 0.67 -8.87 28.74
N PRO A 69 0.03 -9.94 29.27
CA PRO A 69 0.58 -11.31 29.17
C PRO A 69 0.78 -11.77 27.73
N LEU A 70 -0.21 -11.53 26.85
CA LEU A 70 -0.11 -11.90 25.43
C LEU A 70 0.99 -11.12 24.72
N GLU A 71 1.09 -9.81 24.93
CA GLU A 71 2.16 -8.98 24.35
C GLU A 71 3.55 -9.46 24.82
N LYS A 72 3.73 -9.73 26.10
CA LYS A 72 4.99 -10.26 26.65
C LYS A 72 5.39 -11.57 26.00
N LYS A 73 4.44 -12.48 25.81
CA LYS A 73 4.69 -13.76 25.16
C LYS A 73 5.00 -13.59 23.67
N LEU A 74 4.34 -12.67 23.01
CA LEU A 74 4.56 -12.37 21.58
C LEU A 74 5.91 -11.69 21.30
N GLN A 75 6.56 -11.09 22.33
CA GLN A 75 7.94 -10.58 22.20
C GLN A 75 8.95 -11.68 21.83
N ASP A 76 8.64 -12.96 22.10
CA ASP A 76 9.49 -14.09 21.73
C ASP A 76 9.47 -14.39 20.22
N THR A 77 8.63 -13.72 19.45
CA THR A 77 8.50 -13.94 17.98
C THR A 77 9.78 -13.53 17.26
N LYS A 78 10.36 -14.46 16.51
CA LYS A 78 11.57 -14.20 15.72
C LYS A 78 11.28 -13.25 14.58
N GLY A 79 12.09 -12.21 14.44
CA GLY A 79 11.92 -11.20 13.41
C GLY A 79 10.81 -10.20 13.72
N LEU A 80 10.38 -10.12 14.98
CA LEU A 80 9.45 -9.07 15.44
C LEU A 80 10.05 -7.68 15.20
N ASP A 81 9.25 -6.76 14.63
CA ASP A 81 9.55 -5.34 14.56
C ASP A 81 8.95 -4.62 15.77
N TYR A 82 7.64 -4.66 15.88
CA TYR A 82 6.91 -4.10 17.03
C TYR A 82 5.53 -4.76 17.20
N ILE A 83 5.00 -4.64 18.40
CA ILE A 83 3.63 -5.01 18.73
C ILE A 83 2.85 -3.72 18.99
N LYS A 84 1.68 -3.58 18.36
CA LYS A 84 0.72 -2.49 18.64
C LYS A 84 -0.56 -3.12 19.12
N SER A 85 -1.10 -2.68 20.24
CA SER A 85 -2.39 -3.17 20.75
C SER A 85 -3.40 -2.06 20.94
N PHE A 86 -4.64 -2.42 20.71
CA PHE A 86 -5.81 -1.60 20.91
C PHE A 86 -6.78 -2.33 21.84
N THR A 87 -6.97 -1.80 23.02
CA THR A 87 -7.82 -2.41 24.05
C THR A 87 -8.97 -1.48 24.40
N HIS A 88 -10.19 -1.98 24.30
CA HIS A 88 -11.38 -1.29 24.75
C HIS A 88 -12.19 -2.19 25.69
N ASP A 89 -13.27 -1.66 26.27
CA ASP A 89 -14.12 -2.43 27.16
C ASP A 89 -14.62 -3.71 26.50
N GLY A 90 -14.37 -4.83 27.14
CA GLY A 90 -14.76 -6.16 26.67
C GLY A 90 -13.83 -6.82 25.63
N LYS A 91 -12.83 -6.12 25.02
CA LYS A 91 -12.07 -6.68 23.90
C LYS A 91 -10.67 -6.08 23.76
N THR A 92 -9.72 -6.89 23.28
CA THR A 92 -8.41 -6.42 22.85
C THR A 92 -8.07 -6.93 21.45
N VAL A 93 -7.38 -6.09 20.69
CA VAL A 93 -6.85 -6.40 19.35
C VAL A 93 -5.36 -6.12 19.38
N ILE A 94 -4.54 -7.11 19.06
CA ILE A 94 -3.08 -7.04 19.09
C ILE A 94 -2.55 -7.24 17.66
N TYR A 95 -1.88 -6.23 17.14
CA TYR A 95 -1.21 -6.27 15.83
C TYR A 95 0.25 -6.66 16.05
N VAL A 96 0.65 -7.78 15.48
CA VAL A 96 2.03 -8.28 15.53
C VAL A 96 2.69 -8.00 14.19
N ASN A 97 3.66 -7.07 14.20
CA ASN A 97 4.35 -6.63 12.99
C ASN A 97 5.75 -7.24 12.93
N LEU A 98 6.07 -7.92 11.83
CA LEU A 98 7.39 -8.46 11.58
C LEU A 98 8.28 -7.45 10.86
N LYS A 99 9.59 -7.54 11.09
CA LYS A 99 10.59 -6.71 10.39
C LYS A 99 10.48 -6.90 8.88
N ASP A 100 10.67 -5.83 8.18
CA ASP A 100 10.73 -5.81 6.71
C ASP A 100 11.80 -6.73 6.13
N SER A 101 12.86 -7.02 6.91
CA SER A 101 13.94 -7.94 6.51
C SER A 101 13.58 -9.42 6.58
N VAL A 102 12.41 -9.79 7.11
CA VAL A 102 11.95 -11.19 7.13
C VAL A 102 11.57 -11.62 5.70
N PRO A 103 12.20 -12.68 5.17
CA PRO A 103 11.92 -13.17 3.83
C PRO A 103 10.46 -13.62 3.66
N LYS A 104 9.89 -13.41 2.47
CA LYS A 104 8.51 -13.78 2.14
C LYS A 104 8.21 -15.26 2.44
N GLU A 105 9.17 -16.14 2.17
CA GLU A 105 9.05 -17.58 2.35
C GLU A 105 8.95 -17.99 3.82
N GLU A 106 9.45 -17.15 4.74
CA GLU A 106 9.42 -17.43 6.18
C GLU A 106 8.16 -16.92 6.87
N ILE A 107 7.39 -16.05 6.25
CA ILE A 107 6.23 -15.37 6.87
C ILE A 107 5.22 -16.38 7.42
N GLN A 108 4.83 -17.39 6.63
CA GLN A 108 3.90 -18.42 7.08
C GLN A 108 4.43 -19.20 8.30
N THR A 109 5.74 -19.44 8.36
CA THR A 109 6.36 -20.07 9.53
C THR A 109 6.25 -19.19 10.77
N ARG A 110 6.40 -17.87 10.61
CA ARG A 110 6.23 -16.91 11.71
C ARG A 110 4.78 -16.84 12.19
N TRP A 111 3.80 -16.94 11.28
CA TRP A 111 2.40 -17.01 11.67
C TRP A 111 2.09 -18.26 12.50
N HIS A 112 2.67 -19.41 12.15
CA HIS A 112 2.57 -20.61 12.97
C HIS A 112 3.25 -20.45 14.35
N GLU A 113 4.40 -19.78 14.41
CA GLU A 113 5.07 -19.45 15.68
C GLU A 113 4.20 -18.59 16.57
N ILE A 114 3.59 -17.53 16.04
CA ILE A 114 2.65 -16.66 16.75
C ILE A 114 1.45 -17.43 17.28
N ARG A 115 0.85 -18.32 16.46
CA ARG A 115 -0.25 -19.17 16.91
C ARG A 115 0.13 -20.04 18.09
N ASN A 116 1.31 -20.64 18.07
CA ASN A 116 1.82 -21.47 19.16
C ASN A 116 2.05 -20.64 20.43
N LEU A 117 2.70 -19.47 20.32
CA LEU A 117 2.97 -18.58 21.45
C LEU A 117 1.67 -18.12 22.12
N VAL A 118 0.67 -17.73 21.35
CA VAL A 118 -0.64 -17.32 21.87
C VAL A 118 -1.35 -18.49 22.55
N ASN A 119 -1.35 -19.69 21.94
CA ASN A 119 -1.97 -20.87 22.52
C ASN A 119 -1.28 -21.34 23.80
N ASP A 120 0.03 -21.23 23.90
CA ASP A 120 0.80 -21.56 25.09
C ASP A 120 0.41 -20.66 26.29
N GLU A 121 0.17 -19.35 26.01
CA GLU A 121 -0.20 -18.39 27.06
C GLU A 121 -1.68 -18.44 27.40
N TRP A 122 -2.55 -18.95 26.50
CA TRP A 122 -3.99 -18.89 26.64
C TRP A 122 -4.51 -19.53 27.94
N GLY A 123 -3.89 -20.62 28.38
CA GLY A 123 -4.26 -21.33 29.60
C GLY A 123 -3.98 -20.55 30.91
N SER A 124 -3.15 -19.49 30.86
CA SER A 124 -2.82 -18.64 32.00
C SER A 124 -3.77 -17.44 32.17
N LEU A 125 -4.57 -17.15 31.12
CA LEU A 125 -5.48 -16.03 31.13
C LEU A 125 -6.69 -16.24 32.04
N PRO A 126 -7.37 -15.15 32.50
CA PRO A 126 -8.53 -15.24 33.37
C PRO A 126 -9.65 -16.11 32.76
N SER A 127 -10.36 -16.82 33.63
CA SER A 127 -11.55 -17.58 33.22
C SER A 127 -12.62 -16.63 32.68
N GLY A 128 -13.19 -17.00 31.52
CA GLY A 128 -14.17 -16.16 30.82
C GLY A 128 -13.63 -15.36 29.63
N VAL A 129 -12.32 -15.36 29.42
CA VAL A 129 -11.72 -14.82 28.18
C VAL A 129 -12.07 -15.73 27.02
N MET A 130 -12.59 -15.16 25.95
CA MET A 130 -12.99 -15.84 24.71
C MET A 130 -11.98 -15.61 23.60
N GLY A 131 -11.72 -16.64 22.79
CA GLY A 131 -10.74 -16.68 21.71
C GLY A 131 -9.77 -17.83 21.87
N PRO A 132 -8.48 -17.73 21.41
CA PRO A 132 -7.93 -16.62 20.62
C PRO A 132 -8.47 -16.64 19.19
N TYR A 133 -8.77 -15.47 18.66
CA TYR A 133 -9.08 -15.29 17.24
C TYR A 133 -7.83 -14.71 16.57
N ILE A 134 -7.19 -15.51 15.71
CA ILE A 134 -5.95 -15.10 15.04
C ILE A 134 -6.20 -14.99 13.55
N ASN A 135 -6.07 -13.76 13.02
CA ASN A 135 -6.12 -13.46 11.60
C ASN A 135 -4.69 -13.30 11.07
N ASP A 136 -4.20 -14.32 10.39
CA ASP A 136 -2.91 -14.38 9.70
C ASP A 136 -3.04 -14.22 8.18
N ARG A 137 -4.24 -13.87 7.72
CA ARG A 137 -4.58 -13.53 6.33
C ARG A 137 -5.14 -12.12 6.25
N PHE A 138 -4.49 -11.20 6.92
CA PHE A 138 -4.84 -9.79 6.90
C PHE A 138 -4.54 -9.14 5.54
N ASP A 139 -3.82 -9.85 4.67
CA ASP A 139 -3.44 -9.47 3.32
C ASP A 139 -4.45 -9.85 2.23
N ASP A 140 -5.55 -10.54 2.55
CA ASP A 140 -6.60 -10.86 1.57
C ASP A 140 -7.18 -9.57 0.96
N VAL A 141 -7.16 -9.45 -0.39
CA VAL A 141 -7.69 -8.30 -1.14
C VAL A 141 -8.96 -8.70 -1.87
N TYR A 142 -10.04 -7.96 -1.63
CA TYR A 142 -11.35 -8.16 -2.25
C TYR A 142 -11.57 -7.15 -3.38
N GLY A 143 -10.87 -7.33 -4.51
CA GLY A 143 -10.88 -6.39 -5.62
C GLY A 143 -12.21 -6.24 -6.35
N SER A 144 -13.14 -7.18 -6.20
CA SER A 144 -14.48 -7.10 -6.77
C SER A 144 -15.50 -7.19 -5.66
N ILE A 145 -16.29 -6.14 -5.47
CA ILE A 145 -17.36 -6.09 -4.46
C ILE A 145 -18.67 -5.78 -5.16
N TYR A 146 -19.70 -6.55 -4.84
CA TYR A 146 -21.05 -6.36 -5.31
C TYR A 146 -21.98 -6.08 -4.14
N ALA A 147 -23.05 -5.31 -4.35
CA ALA A 147 -24.10 -5.05 -3.37
C ALA A 147 -25.43 -5.59 -3.89
N ILE A 148 -26.10 -6.39 -3.09
CA ILE A 148 -27.49 -6.75 -3.33
C ILE A 148 -28.36 -5.71 -2.66
N THR A 149 -29.10 -4.95 -3.46
CA THR A 149 -30.04 -3.92 -3.04
C THR A 149 -31.45 -4.31 -3.44
N GLY A 150 -32.45 -3.70 -2.84
CA GLY A 150 -33.87 -3.91 -3.23
C GLY A 150 -34.81 -3.41 -2.17
N ASP A 151 -35.86 -2.72 -2.61
CA ASP A 151 -36.91 -2.21 -1.75
C ASP A 151 -37.98 -3.31 -1.51
N GLY A 152 -38.44 -3.41 -0.26
CA GLY A 152 -39.44 -4.40 0.14
C GLY A 152 -38.88 -5.79 0.48
N PHE A 153 -37.59 -6.01 0.38
CA PHE A 153 -36.91 -7.25 0.78
C PHE A 153 -36.18 -7.07 2.10
N SER A 154 -36.35 -8.02 3.00
CA SER A 154 -35.62 -8.06 4.28
C SER A 154 -34.14 -8.38 4.10
N TYR A 155 -33.33 -8.06 5.11
CA TYR A 155 -31.89 -8.44 5.10
C TYR A 155 -31.70 -9.96 4.96
N GLU A 156 -32.60 -10.77 5.58
CA GLU A 156 -32.54 -12.24 5.50
C GLU A 156 -32.81 -12.76 4.09
N GLU A 157 -33.74 -12.16 3.38
CA GLU A 157 -33.98 -12.52 1.98
C GLU A 157 -32.81 -12.16 1.09
N LYS A 158 -32.26 -10.93 1.24
CA LYS A 158 -31.04 -10.50 0.54
C LYS A 158 -29.86 -11.42 0.86
N ARG A 159 -29.71 -11.82 2.14
CA ARG A 159 -28.67 -12.76 2.58
C ARG A 159 -28.79 -14.13 1.91
N LYS A 160 -30.01 -14.68 1.80
CA LYS A 160 -30.23 -15.97 1.13
C LYS A 160 -29.80 -15.95 -0.33
N TYR A 161 -30.11 -14.87 -1.04
CA TYR A 161 -29.68 -14.70 -2.42
C TYR A 161 -28.15 -14.51 -2.47
N ALA A 162 -27.58 -13.66 -1.60
CA ALA A 162 -26.14 -13.47 -1.50
C ALA A 162 -25.39 -14.78 -1.24
N GLU A 163 -25.90 -15.63 -0.37
CA GLU A 163 -25.31 -16.95 -0.07
C GLU A 163 -25.35 -17.91 -1.26
N ASN A 164 -26.41 -17.87 -2.05
CA ASN A 164 -26.52 -18.65 -3.28
C ASN A 164 -25.50 -18.18 -4.33
N ILE A 165 -25.38 -16.86 -4.51
CA ILE A 165 -24.41 -16.23 -5.40
C ILE A 165 -22.99 -16.55 -4.92
N ARG A 166 -22.72 -16.43 -3.62
CA ARG A 166 -21.42 -16.78 -3.03
C ARG A 166 -20.97 -18.18 -3.43
N ARG A 167 -21.88 -19.16 -3.30
CA ARG A 167 -21.56 -20.56 -3.67
C ARG A 167 -21.24 -20.73 -5.15
N ARG A 168 -21.92 -20.00 -6.04
CA ARG A 168 -21.64 -20.06 -7.47
C ARG A 168 -20.33 -19.34 -7.80
N LEU A 169 -20.09 -18.16 -7.24
CA LEU A 169 -18.86 -17.39 -7.45
C LEU A 169 -17.60 -18.11 -6.94
N THR A 170 -17.72 -18.91 -5.85
CA THR A 170 -16.59 -19.73 -5.36
C THR A 170 -16.14 -20.78 -6.40
N GLY A 171 -17.00 -21.15 -7.35
CA GLY A 171 -16.64 -22.07 -8.46
C GLY A 171 -16.05 -21.39 -9.70
N VAL A 172 -15.95 -20.06 -9.71
CA VAL A 172 -15.37 -19.30 -10.84
C VAL A 172 -13.85 -19.41 -10.80
N GLU A 173 -13.22 -19.56 -11.97
CA GLU A 173 -11.78 -19.63 -12.12
C GLU A 173 -11.09 -18.37 -11.55
N ASP A 174 -9.98 -18.52 -10.87
CA ASP A 174 -9.20 -17.50 -10.18
C ASP A 174 -9.86 -16.88 -8.94
N VAL A 175 -11.02 -17.35 -8.49
CA VAL A 175 -11.58 -16.94 -7.20
C VAL A 175 -10.93 -17.72 -6.07
N GLN A 176 -10.41 -17.01 -5.06
CA GLN A 176 -9.86 -17.61 -3.83
C GLN A 176 -10.93 -17.71 -2.74
N LYS A 177 -11.63 -16.61 -2.48
CA LYS A 177 -12.52 -16.47 -1.35
C LYS A 177 -13.67 -15.53 -1.70
N VAL A 178 -14.85 -15.82 -1.14
CA VAL A 178 -16.02 -14.94 -1.24
C VAL A 178 -16.58 -14.72 0.15
N GLU A 179 -16.67 -13.46 0.59
CA GLU A 179 -17.23 -13.07 1.88
C GLU A 179 -18.48 -12.22 1.71
N LEU A 180 -19.38 -12.32 2.70
CA LEU A 180 -20.58 -11.50 2.76
C LEU A 180 -20.38 -10.35 3.75
N LEU A 181 -20.81 -9.15 3.37
CA LEU A 181 -20.68 -7.91 4.15
C LEU A 181 -22.05 -7.41 4.56
N GLY A 182 -22.13 -6.74 5.71
CA GLY A 182 -23.37 -6.11 6.19
C GLY A 182 -24.51 -7.10 6.51
N VAL A 183 -24.17 -8.37 6.75
CA VAL A 183 -25.14 -9.40 7.08
C VAL A 183 -25.65 -9.20 8.49
N GLN A 184 -26.97 -8.96 8.64
CA GLN A 184 -27.59 -8.88 9.95
C GLN A 184 -27.90 -10.27 10.47
N LYS A 185 -27.36 -10.58 11.65
CA LYS A 185 -27.61 -11.85 12.32
C LYS A 185 -29.02 -11.85 12.87
N GLN A 186 -29.71 -12.98 12.71
CA GLN A 186 -31.00 -13.18 13.36
C GLN A 186 -30.82 -13.81 14.73
N GLU A 187 -31.68 -13.43 15.66
CA GLU A 187 -31.80 -14.01 16.99
C GLU A 187 -33.26 -14.30 17.30
N ILE A 188 -33.51 -15.31 18.12
CA ILE A 188 -34.83 -15.57 18.70
C ILE A 188 -34.83 -15.05 20.10
N TYR A 189 -35.60 -13.99 20.34
CA TYR A 189 -35.76 -13.41 21.66
C TYR A 189 -36.94 -14.06 22.40
N VAL A 190 -36.67 -14.51 23.61
CA VAL A 190 -37.65 -14.95 24.57
C VAL A 190 -37.81 -13.86 25.60
N GLU A 191 -38.79 -12.97 25.44
CA GLU A 191 -39.06 -11.84 26.29
C GLU A 191 -40.09 -12.18 27.35
N MET A 192 -39.72 -11.97 28.63
CA MET A 192 -40.64 -12.26 29.75
C MET A 192 -40.87 -11.05 30.61
N ASP A 193 -42.14 -10.84 31.02
CA ASP A 193 -42.46 -9.85 32.04
C ASP A 193 -42.06 -10.38 33.41
N GLN A 194 -41.27 -9.55 34.15
CA GLN A 194 -40.79 -9.88 35.48
C GLN A 194 -41.95 -10.15 36.46
N ASN A 195 -43.04 -9.40 36.38
CA ASN A 195 -44.21 -9.57 37.26
C ASN A 195 -44.91 -10.89 36.98
N LYS A 196 -44.97 -11.29 35.73
CA LYS A 196 -45.50 -12.61 35.33
C LYS A 196 -44.61 -13.71 35.88
N LEU A 197 -43.28 -13.64 35.72
CA LEU A 197 -42.35 -14.61 36.29
C LEU A 197 -42.55 -14.77 37.81
N ALA A 198 -42.57 -13.65 38.53
CA ALA A 198 -42.80 -13.65 39.95
C ALA A 198 -44.17 -14.24 40.33
N SER A 199 -45.25 -13.95 39.58
CA SER A 199 -46.59 -14.44 39.85
C SER A 199 -46.73 -15.97 39.62
N PHE A 200 -45.90 -16.53 38.70
CA PHE A 200 -45.85 -17.99 38.48
C PHE A 200 -44.83 -18.67 39.40
N GLY A 201 -44.09 -17.91 40.24
CA GLY A 201 -43.06 -18.46 41.12
C GLY A 201 -41.83 -19.00 40.36
N MET A 202 -41.58 -18.52 39.12
CA MET A 202 -40.49 -18.92 38.27
C MET A 202 -39.27 -17.99 38.41
N ARG A 203 -38.09 -18.58 38.39
CA ARG A 203 -36.85 -17.82 38.29
C ARG A 203 -36.35 -17.82 36.85
N PRO A 204 -35.73 -16.75 36.38
CA PRO A 204 -35.08 -16.72 35.07
C PRO A 204 -34.15 -17.92 34.85
N SER A 205 -33.39 -18.30 35.90
CA SER A 205 -32.46 -19.44 35.86
C SER A 205 -33.14 -20.78 35.54
N ASP A 206 -34.39 -20.98 35.91
CA ASP A 206 -35.13 -22.21 35.70
C ASP A 206 -35.54 -22.31 34.21
N VAL A 207 -35.96 -21.19 33.65
CA VAL A 207 -36.24 -21.06 32.21
C VAL A 207 -34.99 -21.27 31.39
N PHE A 208 -33.82 -20.70 31.82
CA PHE A 208 -32.54 -20.92 31.13
C PHE A 208 -32.16 -22.41 31.11
N ALA A 209 -32.19 -23.05 32.26
CA ALA A 209 -31.82 -24.47 32.38
C ALA A 209 -32.70 -25.36 31.47
N MET A 210 -33.97 -25.04 31.40
CA MET A 210 -34.93 -25.76 30.55
C MET A 210 -34.63 -25.54 29.06
N LEU A 211 -34.44 -24.30 28.63
CA LEU A 211 -34.12 -23.99 27.23
C LEU A 211 -32.77 -24.59 26.83
N GLN A 212 -31.76 -24.59 27.72
CA GLN A 212 -30.47 -25.23 27.49
C GLN A 212 -30.60 -26.74 27.35
N GLN A 213 -31.37 -27.39 28.22
CA GLN A 213 -31.60 -28.84 28.16
C GLN A 213 -32.36 -29.24 26.90
N GLN A 214 -33.34 -28.46 26.47
CA GLN A 214 -34.13 -28.75 25.29
C GLN A 214 -33.36 -28.41 23.98
N GLY A 215 -32.50 -27.40 24.00
CA GLY A 215 -31.66 -27.01 22.85
C GLY A 215 -30.41 -27.87 22.70
N ALA A 216 -30.05 -28.69 23.68
CA ALA A 216 -28.83 -29.49 23.66
C ALA A 216 -28.99 -30.73 22.74
N MET A 217 -28.19 -30.77 21.69
CA MET A 217 -28.09 -31.97 20.82
C MET A 217 -27.14 -32.99 21.45
N MET A 218 -27.70 -34.09 21.92
CA MET A 218 -26.94 -35.21 22.48
C MET A 218 -27.06 -36.46 21.58
N PRO A 219 -25.97 -37.21 21.35
CA PRO A 219 -26.03 -38.45 20.57
C PRO A 219 -26.83 -39.51 21.34
N ALA A 220 -27.85 -40.07 20.70
CA ALA A 220 -28.68 -41.13 21.27
C ALA A 220 -28.09 -42.53 21.04
N GLY A 221 -26.98 -42.63 20.30
CA GLY A 221 -26.28 -43.89 20.02
C GLY A 221 -26.72 -44.61 18.75
N MET A 222 -26.28 -45.85 18.63
CA MET A 222 -26.54 -46.72 17.49
C MET A 222 -26.97 -48.11 17.98
N ILE A 223 -27.97 -48.70 17.32
CA ILE A 223 -28.35 -50.08 17.47
C ILE A 223 -27.54 -50.89 16.46
N HIS A 224 -26.69 -51.75 16.96
CA HIS A 224 -25.89 -52.68 16.15
C HIS A 224 -26.68 -53.97 15.93
N THR A 225 -27.03 -54.29 14.69
CA THR A 225 -27.61 -55.55 14.30
C THR A 225 -26.59 -56.38 13.53
N ASP A 226 -26.87 -57.65 13.30
CA ASP A 226 -25.96 -58.53 12.55
C ASP A 226 -25.66 -58.02 11.12
N SER A 227 -26.49 -57.18 10.55
CA SER A 227 -26.39 -56.75 9.16
C SER A 227 -26.29 -55.22 8.98
N ARG A 228 -26.63 -54.41 9.98
CA ARG A 228 -26.70 -52.95 9.86
C ARG A 228 -26.47 -52.26 11.20
N ASN A 229 -25.86 -51.07 11.10
CA ASN A 229 -25.85 -50.10 12.18
C ASN A 229 -26.99 -49.10 11.96
N VAL A 230 -27.93 -49.04 12.89
CA VAL A 230 -29.09 -48.13 12.84
C VAL A 230 -28.86 -46.98 13.83
N ALA A 231 -28.70 -45.77 13.34
CA ALA A 231 -28.58 -44.60 14.19
C ALA A 231 -29.94 -44.27 14.84
N VAL A 232 -29.92 -44.07 16.15
CA VAL A 232 -31.08 -43.54 16.88
C VAL A 232 -30.95 -42.00 16.91
N ARG A 233 -32.03 -41.32 16.55
CA ARG A 233 -32.09 -39.85 16.61
C ARG A 233 -33.27 -39.43 17.48
N VAL A 234 -33.05 -38.47 18.36
CA VAL A 234 -34.06 -37.80 19.14
C VAL A 234 -34.50 -36.56 18.37
N GLU A 235 -35.76 -36.43 18.07
CA GLU A 235 -36.39 -35.27 17.47
C GLU A 235 -36.96 -34.33 18.55
N GLY A 236 -37.33 -33.12 18.20
CA GLY A 236 -37.91 -32.14 19.16
C GLY A 236 -36.91 -31.02 19.52
N LEU A 237 -35.96 -30.75 18.62
CA LEU A 237 -35.11 -29.58 18.74
C LEU A 237 -35.90 -28.28 18.55
N LEU A 238 -35.40 -27.20 19.13
CA LEU A 238 -35.96 -25.84 19.04
C LEU A 238 -35.58 -25.21 17.70
N ASP A 239 -36.22 -25.59 16.62
CA ASP A 239 -35.86 -25.19 15.25
C ASP A 239 -36.76 -24.07 14.68
N THR A 240 -37.92 -23.81 15.29
CA THR A 240 -38.84 -22.75 14.89
C THR A 240 -39.32 -21.93 16.08
N VAL A 241 -39.86 -20.73 15.82
CA VAL A 241 -40.51 -19.88 16.84
C VAL A 241 -41.74 -20.58 17.42
N GLU A 242 -42.46 -21.30 16.57
CA GLU A 242 -43.68 -22.07 16.96
C GLU A 242 -43.31 -23.19 17.90
N SER A 243 -42.28 -23.99 17.62
CA SER A 243 -41.83 -25.07 18.52
C SER A 243 -41.39 -24.53 19.89
N LEU A 244 -40.80 -23.31 19.93
CA LEU A 244 -40.49 -22.62 21.18
C LEU A 244 -41.72 -22.16 21.94
N LYS A 245 -42.73 -21.60 21.28
CA LYS A 245 -43.97 -21.17 21.92
C LYS A 245 -44.72 -22.34 22.55
N GLU A 246 -44.72 -23.49 21.89
CA GLU A 246 -45.44 -24.71 22.33
C GLU A 246 -44.63 -25.48 23.41
N LEU A 247 -43.43 -25.05 23.76
CA LEU A 247 -42.59 -25.72 24.76
C LEU A 247 -43.27 -25.73 26.13
N PRO A 248 -43.55 -26.93 26.72
CA PRO A 248 -44.19 -27.00 28.02
C PRO A 248 -43.23 -26.66 29.17
N ILE A 249 -43.62 -25.72 30.00
CA ILE A 249 -42.95 -25.32 31.22
C ILE A 249 -43.70 -25.91 32.43
N HIS A 250 -42.98 -26.65 33.27
CA HIS A 250 -43.52 -27.17 34.50
C HIS A 250 -43.03 -26.37 35.72
N VAL A 251 -44.00 -25.86 36.50
CA VAL A 251 -43.71 -25.15 37.74
C VAL A 251 -44.54 -25.77 38.88
N GLY A 252 -43.89 -26.59 39.68
CA GLY A 252 -44.58 -27.39 40.69
C GLY A 252 -45.54 -28.39 39.99
N GLU A 253 -46.83 -28.32 40.32
CA GLU A 253 -47.86 -29.14 39.75
C GLU A 253 -48.57 -28.52 38.49
N ARG A 254 -48.16 -27.33 38.09
CA ARG A 254 -48.78 -26.60 36.95
C ARG A 254 -47.91 -26.70 35.69
N SER A 255 -48.57 -26.82 34.57
CA SER A 255 -47.95 -26.83 33.23
C SER A 255 -48.48 -25.66 32.40
N PHE A 256 -47.59 -24.92 31.76
CA PHE A 256 -47.85 -23.79 30.87
C PHE A 256 -47.04 -23.98 29.56
N HIS A 257 -47.48 -23.41 28.47
CA HIS A 257 -46.63 -23.27 27.30
C HIS A 257 -45.74 -22.02 27.44
N LEU A 258 -44.52 -22.06 26.87
CA LEU A 258 -43.63 -20.90 26.92
C LEU A 258 -44.31 -19.65 26.33
N GLY A 259 -45.13 -19.82 25.26
CA GLY A 259 -45.84 -18.71 24.64
C GLY A 259 -46.94 -18.09 25.52
N ASP A 260 -47.42 -18.78 26.62
CA ASP A 260 -48.36 -18.20 27.55
C ASP A 260 -47.71 -17.21 28.51
N VAL A 261 -46.41 -17.39 28.79
CA VAL A 261 -45.64 -16.63 29.81
C VAL A 261 -44.56 -15.73 29.21
N ALA A 262 -44.15 -15.96 27.96
CA ALA A 262 -43.14 -15.20 27.24
C ALA A 262 -43.64 -14.81 25.84
N THR A 263 -43.18 -13.66 25.38
CA THR A 263 -43.25 -13.25 23.97
C THR A 263 -42.06 -13.83 23.26
N VAL A 264 -42.29 -14.72 22.28
CA VAL A 264 -41.19 -15.31 21.47
C VAL A 264 -41.25 -14.73 20.08
N THR A 265 -40.16 -14.04 19.69
CA THR A 265 -40.02 -13.36 18.39
C THR A 265 -38.68 -13.65 17.77
N GLN A 266 -38.64 -13.83 16.47
CA GLN A 266 -37.40 -13.88 15.71
C GLN A 266 -37.20 -12.51 15.03
N MET A 267 -36.07 -11.86 15.32
CA MET A 267 -35.74 -10.55 14.79
C MET A 267 -34.22 -10.45 14.57
N TYR A 268 -33.72 -9.34 14.04
CA TYR A 268 -32.30 -9.10 13.95
C TYR A 268 -31.72 -8.82 15.33
N ALA A 269 -30.44 -9.11 15.50
CA ALA A 269 -29.70 -8.81 16.72
C ALA A 269 -29.88 -7.33 17.12
N ASP A 270 -30.08 -7.10 18.40
CA ASP A 270 -30.26 -5.77 18.97
C ASP A 270 -29.31 -5.62 20.18
N PRO A 271 -28.28 -4.73 20.10
CA PRO A 271 -28.00 -3.76 19.04
C PRO A 271 -27.65 -4.40 17.69
N GLU A 272 -27.93 -3.66 16.59
CA GLU A 272 -27.51 -4.04 15.24
C GLU A 272 -25.99 -4.28 15.21
N THR A 273 -25.54 -5.20 14.34
CA THR A 273 -24.11 -5.41 14.09
C THR A 273 -23.67 -4.56 12.89
N SER A 274 -22.46 -4.77 12.36
CA SER A 274 -21.97 -4.04 11.18
C SER A 274 -23.00 -3.97 10.03
N LEU A 275 -23.27 -2.76 9.55
CA LEU A 275 -24.25 -2.49 8.51
C LEU A 275 -23.57 -2.03 7.22
N MET A 276 -24.14 -2.41 6.08
CA MET A 276 -23.70 -1.93 4.77
C MET A 276 -24.87 -1.26 4.02
N TYR A 277 -24.58 -0.11 3.41
CA TYR A 277 -25.49 0.59 2.51
C TYR A 277 -24.78 0.85 1.19
N PHE A 278 -25.53 0.87 0.10
CA PHE A 278 -25.02 1.30 -1.20
C PHE A 278 -25.96 2.34 -1.80
N ASN A 279 -25.41 3.50 -2.15
CA ASN A 279 -26.19 4.67 -2.60
C ASN A 279 -27.36 5.00 -1.67
N GLY A 280 -27.14 4.94 -0.35
CA GLY A 280 -28.15 5.17 0.69
C GLY A 280 -29.13 4.03 0.94
N LYS A 281 -29.11 2.93 0.16
CA LYS A 281 -30.03 1.80 0.33
C LYS A 281 -29.38 0.69 1.16
N PRO A 282 -30.14 0.03 2.07
CA PRO A 282 -29.65 -1.12 2.81
C PRO A 282 -29.22 -2.25 1.87
N ALA A 283 -28.00 -2.74 2.02
CA ALA A 283 -27.40 -3.71 1.13
C ALA A 283 -26.78 -4.90 1.89
N VAL A 284 -26.65 -6.02 1.19
CA VAL A 284 -25.78 -7.13 1.57
C VAL A 284 -24.66 -7.20 0.53
N GLY A 285 -23.43 -7.03 0.98
CA GLY A 285 -22.25 -7.04 0.11
C GLY A 285 -21.75 -8.47 -0.15
N ILE A 286 -21.18 -8.67 -1.34
CA ILE A 286 -20.48 -9.88 -1.75
C ILE A 286 -19.08 -9.46 -2.19
N ALA A 287 -18.08 -9.76 -1.38
CA ALA A 287 -16.69 -9.42 -1.62
C ALA A 287 -15.93 -10.63 -2.15
N VAL A 288 -15.27 -10.48 -3.30
CA VAL A 288 -14.55 -11.54 -4.01
C VAL A 288 -13.05 -11.25 -4.00
N SER A 289 -12.26 -12.22 -3.51
CA SER A 289 -10.80 -12.18 -3.51
C SER A 289 -10.24 -13.08 -4.62
N MET A 290 -9.20 -12.60 -5.29
CA MET A 290 -8.50 -13.32 -6.36
C MET A 290 -7.48 -14.31 -5.79
N ALA A 291 -7.35 -15.46 -6.46
CA ALA A 291 -6.32 -16.44 -6.13
C ALA A 291 -4.91 -15.91 -6.46
N PRO A 292 -3.89 -16.25 -5.65
CA PRO A 292 -2.52 -15.85 -5.92
C PRO A 292 -2.05 -16.27 -7.33
N GLY A 293 -1.49 -15.33 -8.09
CA GLY A 293 -1.04 -15.54 -9.46
C GLY A 293 -2.18 -15.57 -10.51
N GLY A 294 -3.42 -15.27 -10.11
CA GLY A 294 -4.56 -15.10 -11.00
C GLY A 294 -4.42 -13.86 -11.92
N ASN A 295 -5.32 -13.75 -12.89
CA ASN A 295 -5.38 -12.62 -13.79
C ASN A 295 -6.64 -11.79 -13.54
N ASN A 296 -6.49 -10.57 -13.02
CA ASN A 296 -7.60 -9.68 -12.69
C ASN A 296 -8.57 -9.44 -13.86
N LEU A 297 -8.06 -9.32 -15.08
CA LEU A 297 -8.93 -9.08 -16.25
C LEU A 297 -9.71 -10.31 -16.66
N VAL A 298 -9.13 -11.51 -16.48
CA VAL A 298 -9.83 -12.79 -16.76
C VAL A 298 -10.88 -13.02 -15.68
N LEU A 299 -10.50 -12.84 -14.42
CA LEU A 299 -11.41 -12.91 -13.28
C LEU A 299 -12.60 -11.96 -13.45
N GLY A 300 -12.35 -10.69 -13.78
CA GLY A 300 -13.40 -9.69 -13.98
C GLY A 300 -14.42 -10.11 -15.03
N LYS A 301 -13.98 -10.59 -16.19
CA LYS A 301 -14.86 -11.09 -17.27
C LYS A 301 -15.67 -12.32 -16.84
N ASN A 302 -15.05 -13.23 -16.08
CA ASN A 302 -15.73 -14.43 -15.60
C ASN A 302 -16.78 -14.07 -14.52
N LEU A 303 -16.44 -13.13 -13.64
CA LEU A 303 -17.38 -12.62 -12.62
C LEU A 303 -18.54 -11.88 -13.28
N GLU A 304 -18.28 -10.95 -14.21
CA GLU A 304 -19.32 -10.21 -14.93
C GLU A 304 -20.33 -11.17 -15.59
N LYS A 305 -19.82 -12.17 -16.31
CA LYS A 305 -20.66 -13.18 -16.96
C LYS A 305 -21.52 -13.98 -15.97
N GLU A 306 -20.98 -14.31 -14.79
CA GLU A 306 -21.74 -15.06 -13.78
C GLU A 306 -22.74 -14.16 -13.08
N ILE A 307 -22.36 -12.91 -12.72
CA ILE A 307 -23.24 -11.92 -12.11
C ILE A 307 -24.42 -11.56 -13.04
N GLU A 308 -24.19 -11.44 -14.35
CA GLU A 308 -25.30 -11.19 -15.29
C GLU A 308 -26.33 -12.34 -15.31
N LYS A 309 -25.88 -13.59 -15.20
CA LYS A 309 -26.82 -14.72 -15.06
C LYS A 309 -27.59 -14.67 -13.75
N GLU A 310 -26.87 -14.40 -12.64
CA GLU A 310 -27.51 -14.27 -11.34
C GLU A 310 -28.54 -13.13 -11.33
N LYS A 311 -28.19 -11.99 -11.93
CA LYS A 311 -29.08 -10.84 -12.06
C LYS A 311 -30.37 -11.17 -12.82
N ALA A 312 -30.28 -12.03 -13.85
CA ALA A 312 -31.44 -12.50 -14.61
C ALA A 312 -32.30 -13.49 -13.84
N GLU A 313 -31.77 -14.19 -12.83
CA GLU A 313 -32.49 -15.15 -11.98
C GLU A 313 -33.10 -14.51 -10.72
N LEU A 314 -32.72 -13.24 -10.40
CA LEU A 314 -33.25 -12.54 -9.23
C LEU A 314 -34.71 -12.16 -9.39
N PRO A 315 -35.47 -12.14 -8.27
CA PRO A 315 -36.84 -11.61 -8.26
C PRO A 315 -36.87 -10.13 -8.67
N ALA A 316 -37.95 -9.72 -9.31
CA ALA A 316 -38.16 -8.31 -9.63
C ALA A 316 -38.14 -7.46 -8.36
N GLY A 317 -37.33 -6.40 -8.35
CA GLY A 317 -37.15 -5.53 -7.20
C GLY A 317 -35.82 -5.75 -6.41
N LEU A 318 -35.13 -6.87 -6.64
CA LEU A 318 -33.74 -7.05 -6.22
C LEU A 318 -32.79 -6.72 -7.37
N ASP A 319 -31.69 -6.05 -7.08
CA ASP A 319 -30.62 -5.78 -8.03
C ASP A 319 -29.25 -6.11 -7.43
N ILE A 320 -28.28 -6.38 -8.32
CA ILE A 320 -26.87 -6.54 -7.98
C ILE A 320 -26.13 -5.38 -8.62
N GLU A 321 -25.52 -4.55 -7.79
CA GLU A 321 -24.77 -3.38 -8.22
C GLU A 321 -23.29 -3.55 -7.90
N GLN A 322 -22.41 -3.03 -8.76
CA GLN A 322 -20.97 -3.04 -8.55
C GLN A 322 -20.57 -1.95 -7.57
N VAL A 323 -19.86 -2.33 -6.51
CA VAL A 323 -19.35 -1.41 -5.48
C VAL A 323 -17.87 -1.10 -5.72
N ALA A 324 -17.06 -2.14 -5.95
CA ALA A 324 -15.64 -2.01 -6.31
C ALA A 324 -15.34 -2.90 -7.51
N ASP A 325 -14.63 -2.34 -8.49
CA ASP A 325 -14.30 -2.99 -9.77
C ASP A 325 -12.81 -2.83 -10.07
N GLN A 326 -11.99 -3.56 -9.35
CA GLN A 326 -10.54 -3.59 -9.58
C GLN A 326 -10.17 -4.08 -10.99
N PRO A 327 -10.84 -5.09 -11.59
CA PRO A 327 -10.60 -5.47 -12.97
C PRO A 327 -10.70 -4.33 -13.98
N SER A 328 -11.71 -3.46 -13.85
CA SER A 328 -11.88 -2.28 -14.71
C SER A 328 -10.74 -1.27 -14.50
N VAL A 329 -10.39 -0.99 -13.26
CA VAL A 329 -9.27 -0.08 -12.91
C VAL A 329 -7.95 -0.60 -13.48
N VAL A 330 -7.67 -1.90 -13.34
CA VAL A 330 -6.48 -2.54 -13.92
C VAL A 330 -6.47 -2.41 -15.43
N ASN A 331 -7.60 -2.63 -16.10
CA ASN A 331 -7.70 -2.50 -17.55
C ASN A 331 -7.37 -1.07 -18.01
N ASP A 332 -7.93 -0.08 -17.35
CA ASP A 332 -7.73 1.33 -17.70
C ASP A 332 -6.29 1.77 -17.44
N SER A 333 -5.72 1.38 -16.31
CA SER A 333 -4.32 1.66 -15.97
C SER A 333 -3.36 1.05 -16.99
N ILE A 334 -3.53 -0.23 -17.36
CA ILE A 334 -2.70 -0.89 -18.36
C ILE A 334 -2.86 -0.23 -19.73
N HIS A 335 -4.08 0.17 -20.10
CA HIS A 335 -4.33 0.84 -21.37
C HIS A 335 -3.63 2.21 -21.42
N GLU A 336 -3.71 3.01 -20.36
CA GLU A 336 -3.04 4.30 -20.26
C GLU A 336 -1.50 4.16 -20.34
N PHE A 337 -0.92 3.22 -19.60
CA PHE A 337 0.52 2.98 -19.64
C PHE A 337 0.99 2.38 -20.97
N THR A 338 0.20 1.50 -21.60
CA THR A 338 0.52 0.97 -22.93
C THR A 338 0.49 2.08 -23.98
N LYS A 339 -0.46 3.01 -23.88
CA LYS A 339 -0.51 4.21 -24.72
C LYS A 339 0.73 5.08 -24.51
N SER A 340 1.10 5.35 -23.26
CA SER A 340 2.30 6.12 -22.89
C SER A 340 3.59 5.46 -23.40
N LEU A 341 3.67 4.12 -23.37
CA LEU A 341 4.77 3.35 -23.92
C LEU A 341 4.87 3.53 -25.45
N LEU A 342 3.74 3.47 -26.16
CA LEU A 342 3.71 3.71 -27.60
C LEU A 342 4.08 5.16 -27.94
N GLU A 343 3.58 6.13 -27.18
CA GLU A 343 3.96 7.54 -27.33
C GLU A 343 5.47 7.74 -27.13
N ALA A 344 6.06 7.12 -26.09
CA ALA A 344 7.51 7.15 -25.86
C ALA A 344 8.29 6.56 -27.05
N ILE A 345 7.86 5.41 -27.57
CA ILE A 345 8.50 4.78 -28.75
C ILE A 345 8.44 5.74 -29.96
N VAL A 346 7.29 6.36 -30.23
CA VAL A 346 7.12 7.29 -31.35
C VAL A 346 7.99 8.53 -31.19
N ILE A 347 8.06 9.11 -29.99
CA ILE A 347 8.87 10.30 -29.67
C ILE A 347 10.35 9.99 -29.87
N VAL A 348 10.83 8.87 -29.30
CA VAL A 348 12.24 8.44 -29.41
C VAL A 348 12.60 8.12 -30.87
N MET A 349 11.71 7.48 -31.63
CA MET A 349 11.91 7.25 -33.07
C MET A 349 11.98 8.57 -33.82
N ALA A 350 11.07 9.50 -33.60
CA ALA A 350 11.07 10.81 -34.27
C ALA A 350 12.37 11.59 -33.98
N ALA A 351 12.80 11.65 -32.71
CA ALA A 351 14.06 12.24 -32.32
C ALA A 351 15.26 11.59 -33.04
N SER A 352 15.24 10.28 -33.16
CA SER A 352 16.28 9.51 -33.85
C SER A 352 16.31 9.78 -35.37
N PHE A 353 15.17 9.88 -36.04
CA PHE A 353 15.08 10.26 -37.45
C PHE A 353 15.61 11.68 -37.71
N LEU A 354 15.28 12.61 -36.82
CA LEU A 354 15.74 14.00 -36.95
C LEU A 354 17.25 14.13 -36.73
N SER A 355 17.83 13.31 -35.87
CA SER A 355 19.20 13.43 -35.40
C SER A 355 20.22 12.61 -36.23
N LEU A 356 19.90 11.37 -36.58
CA LEU A 356 20.74 10.43 -37.30
C LEU A 356 20.46 10.38 -38.81
N GLY A 357 19.35 11.02 -39.23
CA GLY A 357 18.84 10.94 -40.57
C GLY A 357 18.02 9.68 -40.84
N PHE A 358 17.30 9.67 -41.99
CA PHE A 358 16.27 8.69 -42.30
C PHE A 358 16.76 7.24 -42.24
N TRP A 359 17.86 6.93 -42.92
CA TRP A 359 18.35 5.54 -43.07
C TRP A 359 18.91 4.97 -41.76
N SER A 360 19.61 5.75 -40.99
CA SER A 360 20.15 5.36 -39.68
C SER A 360 19.03 5.27 -38.65
N GLY A 361 18.04 6.18 -38.71
CA GLY A 361 16.86 6.13 -37.89
C GLY A 361 15.99 4.90 -38.11
N ILE A 362 15.87 4.36 -39.32
CA ILE A 362 15.18 3.09 -39.60
C ILE A 362 15.83 1.93 -38.85
N VAL A 363 17.18 1.85 -38.83
CA VAL A 363 17.88 0.78 -38.14
C VAL A 363 17.53 0.80 -36.66
N LEU A 364 17.54 1.98 -36.05
CA LEU A 364 17.21 2.16 -34.65
C LEU A 364 15.73 1.83 -34.35
N ALA A 365 14.82 2.32 -35.23
CA ALA A 365 13.39 2.05 -35.13
C ALA A 365 13.04 0.56 -35.20
N LEU A 366 13.85 -0.25 -35.87
CA LEU A 366 13.68 -1.70 -35.89
C LEU A 366 14.31 -2.42 -34.68
N CYS A 367 15.33 -1.83 -34.05
CA CYS A 367 15.97 -2.41 -32.87
C CYS A 367 15.09 -2.30 -31.61
N ILE A 368 14.36 -1.18 -31.45
CA ILE A 368 13.53 -0.90 -30.26
C ILE A 368 12.48 -2.01 -30.02
N PRO A 369 11.61 -2.37 -30.98
CA PRO A 369 10.62 -3.44 -30.78
C PRO A 369 11.24 -4.80 -30.43
N VAL A 370 12.43 -5.11 -30.99
CA VAL A 370 13.12 -6.37 -30.68
C VAL A 370 13.52 -6.42 -29.21
N VAL A 371 14.07 -5.32 -28.66
CA VAL A 371 14.47 -5.28 -27.24
C VAL A 371 13.26 -5.29 -26.32
N VAL A 372 12.20 -4.54 -26.64
CA VAL A 372 10.96 -4.53 -25.86
C VAL A 372 10.31 -5.93 -25.82
N CYS A 373 10.23 -6.60 -26.97
CA CYS A 373 9.71 -7.98 -27.03
C CYS A 373 10.58 -8.96 -26.25
N ALA A 374 11.91 -8.82 -26.32
CA ALA A 374 12.82 -9.62 -25.52
C ALA A 374 12.63 -9.38 -24.00
N SER A 375 12.35 -8.13 -23.60
CA SER A 375 12.04 -7.80 -22.22
C SER A 375 10.74 -8.43 -21.74
N PHE A 376 9.68 -8.51 -22.57
CA PHE A 376 8.45 -9.23 -22.21
C PHE A 376 8.70 -10.75 -22.04
N ILE A 377 9.57 -11.36 -22.86
CA ILE A 377 9.97 -12.78 -22.66
C ILE A 377 10.67 -12.94 -21.31
N TYR A 378 11.58 -12.04 -20.97
CA TYR A 378 12.29 -12.08 -19.70
C TYR A 378 11.32 -11.89 -18.51
N MET A 379 10.42 -10.91 -18.58
CA MET A 379 9.41 -10.69 -17.54
C MET A 379 8.55 -11.94 -17.31
N LYS A 380 8.10 -12.60 -18.41
CA LYS A 380 7.32 -13.84 -18.32
C LYS A 380 8.13 -14.98 -17.68
N TRP A 381 9.41 -15.08 -18.01
CA TRP A 381 10.29 -16.09 -17.43
C TRP A 381 10.53 -15.88 -15.94
N GLN A 382 10.61 -14.62 -15.49
CA GLN A 382 10.83 -14.26 -14.09
C GLN A 382 9.53 -14.13 -13.28
N GLY A 383 8.36 -14.25 -13.91
CA GLY A 383 7.09 -14.06 -13.23
C GLY A 383 6.80 -12.60 -12.84
N ILE A 384 7.34 -11.64 -13.59
CA ILE A 384 7.06 -10.21 -13.36
C ILE A 384 5.85 -9.83 -14.21
N ASP A 385 4.75 -9.46 -13.54
CA ASP A 385 3.50 -9.08 -14.18
C ASP A 385 3.53 -7.66 -14.77
N LEU A 386 2.53 -7.36 -15.61
CA LEU A 386 2.29 -6.02 -16.12
C LEU A 386 1.53 -5.21 -15.08
N HIS A 387 2.18 -4.20 -14.52
CA HIS A 387 1.62 -3.26 -13.55
C HIS A 387 2.26 -1.88 -13.70
N ILE A 388 1.78 -0.87 -12.99
CA ILE A 388 2.23 0.52 -13.08
C ILE A 388 3.77 0.65 -12.97
N VAL A 389 4.41 -0.12 -12.09
CA VAL A 389 5.88 -0.06 -11.91
C VAL A 389 6.60 -0.72 -13.08
N SER A 390 6.22 -1.93 -13.51
CA SER A 390 6.91 -2.64 -14.61
C SER A 390 6.76 -1.94 -15.95
N LEU A 391 5.56 -1.43 -16.29
CA LEU A 391 5.30 -0.68 -17.52
C LEU A 391 5.99 0.69 -17.53
N GLY A 392 5.91 1.42 -16.40
CA GLY A 392 6.64 2.68 -16.26
C GLY A 392 8.15 2.48 -16.36
N THR A 393 8.66 1.38 -15.81
CA THR A 393 10.08 0.99 -15.93
C THR A 393 10.49 0.71 -17.37
N LEU A 394 9.63 0.05 -18.15
CA LEU A 394 9.88 -0.13 -19.59
C LEU A 394 9.95 1.21 -20.32
N ILE A 395 9.10 2.18 -19.97
CA ILE A 395 9.18 3.54 -20.55
C ILE A 395 10.48 4.23 -20.14
N VAL A 396 10.88 4.17 -18.88
CA VAL A 396 12.19 4.66 -18.39
C VAL A 396 13.32 4.02 -19.17
N SER A 397 13.27 2.70 -19.36
CA SER A 397 14.32 1.96 -20.07
C SER A 397 14.39 2.29 -21.56
N LEU A 398 13.29 2.73 -22.21
CA LEU A 398 13.25 3.11 -23.62
C LEU A 398 14.21 4.26 -23.94
N GLY A 399 14.29 5.28 -23.10
CA GLY A 399 15.32 6.33 -23.24
C GLY A 399 16.72 5.73 -23.25
N LEU A 400 17.00 4.88 -22.26
CA LEU A 400 18.31 4.32 -21.98
C LEU A 400 18.78 3.25 -22.97
N LEU A 401 17.84 2.48 -23.53
CA LEU A 401 18.18 1.35 -24.44
C LEU A 401 18.64 1.80 -25.82
N VAL A 402 18.26 3.00 -26.22
CA VAL A 402 18.55 3.54 -27.54
C VAL A 402 20.02 3.93 -27.68
N ASP A 403 20.68 4.28 -26.58
CA ASP A 403 22.06 4.76 -26.50
C ASP A 403 23.07 3.81 -27.15
N ASP A 404 23.01 2.52 -26.82
CA ASP A 404 23.96 1.54 -27.33
C ASP A 404 23.83 1.38 -28.85
N ALA A 405 22.59 1.36 -29.36
CA ALA A 405 22.35 1.28 -30.79
C ALA A 405 22.78 2.57 -31.52
N ILE A 406 22.54 3.76 -30.94
CA ILE A 406 23.00 5.05 -31.50
C ILE A 406 24.52 5.05 -31.65
N ILE A 407 25.27 4.66 -30.62
CA ILE A 407 26.74 4.66 -30.65
C ILE A 407 27.26 3.75 -31.80
N VAL A 408 26.70 2.53 -31.93
CA VAL A 408 27.13 1.61 -33.00
C VAL A 408 26.79 2.14 -34.37
N ILE A 409 25.56 2.64 -34.56
CA ILE A 409 25.08 3.17 -35.85
C ILE A 409 25.90 4.41 -36.27
N GLU A 410 26.14 5.34 -35.35
CA GLU A 410 26.92 6.55 -35.62
C GLU A 410 28.37 6.21 -35.96
N MET A 411 29.00 5.29 -35.20
CA MET A 411 30.35 4.87 -35.48
C MET A 411 30.43 4.17 -36.87
N MET A 412 29.46 3.34 -37.25
CA MET A 412 29.38 2.77 -38.58
C MET A 412 29.24 3.86 -39.65
N GLN A 413 28.40 4.88 -39.39
CA GLN A 413 28.18 5.99 -40.32
C GLN A 413 29.46 6.81 -40.51
N VAL A 414 30.17 7.17 -39.44
CA VAL A 414 31.45 7.91 -39.49
C VAL A 414 32.50 7.14 -40.26
N LYS A 415 32.61 5.80 -40.05
CA LYS A 415 33.57 4.98 -40.76
C LYS A 415 33.24 4.82 -42.26
N LEU A 416 31.96 4.84 -42.59
CA LEU A 416 31.48 4.87 -43.97
C LEU A 416 31.77 6.24 -44.65
N GLU A 417 31.63 7.36 -43.93
CA GLU A 417 32.00 8.71 -44.38
C GLU A 417 33.51 8.83 -44.62
N GLU A 418 34.34 8.14 -43.81
CA GLU A 418 35.77 8.00 -44.02
C GLU A 418 36.15 7.11 -45.23
N GLY A 419 35.18 6.51 -45.92
CA GLY A 419 35.38 5.70 -47.13
C GLY A 419 35.67 4.23 -46.88
N MET A 420 35.42 3.70 -45.66
CA MET A 420 35.55 2.27 -45.41
C MET A 420 34.38 1.48 -46.03
N ASP A 421 34.67 0.23 -46.41
CA ASP A 421 33.61 -0.71 -46.81
C ASP A 421 32.65 -1.02 -45.67
N ARG A 422 31.40 -1.36 -45.98
CA ARG A 422 30.33 -1.62 -44.98
C ARG A 422 30.69 -2.68 -43.96
N LEU A 423 31.38 -3.75 -44.35
CA LEU A 423 31.81 -4.80 -43.44
C LEU A 423 32.93 -4.31 -42.53
N ALA A 424 33.91 -3.60 -43.12
CA ALA A 424 35.02 -3.00 -42.35
C ALA A 424 34.53 -1.95 -41.37
N ALA A 425 33.54 -1.13 -41.77
CA ALA A 425 32.92 -0.14 -40.87
C ALA A 425 32.22 -0.81 -39.66
N ALA A 426 31.48 -1.90 -39.89
CA ALA A 426 30.83 -2.65 -38.78
C ALA A 426 31.87 -3.33 -37.85
N GLN A 427 32.96 -3.88 -38.44
CA GLN A 427 34.05 -4.46 -37.64
C GLN A 427 34.77 -3.39 -36.79
N ALA A 428 34.99 -2.22 -37.35
CA ALA A 428 35.63 -1.11 -36.67
C ALA A 428 34.74 -0.57 -35.53
N ALA A 429 33.41 -0.45 -35.79
CA ALA A 429 32.42 -0.06 -34.77
C ALA A 429 32.41 -1.05 -33.57
N TYR A 430 32.38 -2.36 -33.84
CA TYR A 430 32.47 -3.37 -32.79
C TYR A 430 33.77 -3.26 -31.97
N LYS A 431 34.91 -3.17 -32.62
CA LYS A 431 36.22 -3.08 -31.96
C LYS A 431 36.35 -1.82 -31.09
N GLY A 432 35.81 -0.70 -31.54
CA GLY A 432 35.91 0.57 -30.83
C GLY A 432 34.89 0.81 -29.74
N CYS A 433 33.71 0.18 -29.85
CA CYS A 433 32.58 0.54 -28.97
C CYS A 433 32.07 -0.61 -28.08
N ALA A 434 32.22 -1.88 -28.47
CA ALA A 434 31.53 -2.97 -27.77
C ALA A 434 31.90 -3.09 -26.28
N LYS A 435 33.17 -2.96 -25.93
CA LYS A 435 33.67 -3.07 -24.54
C LYS A 435 33.29 -1.86 -23.69
N PRO A 436 33.54 -0.60 -24.11
CA PRO A 436 33.12 0.58 -23.35
C PRO A 436 31.60 0.68 -23.19
N MET A 437 30.82 0.25 -24.19
CA MET A 437 29.38 0.19 -24.09
C MET A 437 28.90 -0.81 -23.02
N LEU A 438 29.46 -2.03 -22.98
CA LEU A 438 29.13 -3.00 -21.96
C LEU A 438 29.43 -2.46 -20.56
N ALA A 439 30.61 -1.86 -20.38
CA ALA A 439 30.97 -1.23 -19.11
C ALA A 439 29.98 -0.13 -18.72
N GLY A 440 29.60 0.73 -19.68
CA GLY A 440 28.60 1.77 -19.47
C GLY A 440 27.22 1.21 -19.12
N THR A 441 26.77 0.19 -19.84
CA THR A 441 25.48 -0.50 -19.59
C THR A 441 25.46 -1.16 -18.21
N LEU A 442 26.53 -1.86 -17.81
CA LEU A 442 26.66 -2.46 -16.49
C LEU A 442 26.70 -1.41 -15.37
N ILE A 443 27.35 -0.27 -15.57
CA ILE A 443 27.38 0.84 -14.58
C ILE A 443 26.00 1.47 -14.44
N THR A 444 25.30 1.69 -15.56
CA THR A 444 23.93 2.20 -15.51
C THR A 444 23.01 1.22 -14.77
N ALA A 445 23.10 -0.08 -15.08
CA ALA A 445 22.35 -1.10 -14.35
C ALA A 445 22.75 -1.15 -12.85
N ALA A 446 24.03 -1.00 -12.53
CA ALA A 446 24.53 -0.96 -11.17
C ALA A 446 23.95 0.23 -10.36
N GLY A 447 23.67 1.37 -11.01
CA GLY A 447 23.00 2.51 -10.39
C GLY A 447 21.62 2.19 -9.80
N PHE A 448 20.96 1.12 -10.28
CA PHE A 448 19.67 0.65 -9.79
C PHE A 448 19.77 -0.48 -8.75
N ILE A 449 20.98 -0.95 -8.39
CA ILE A 449 21.18 -2.01 -7.37
C ILE A 449 20.52 -1.68 -6.04
N PRO A 450 20.56 -0.43 -5.52
CA PRO A 450 19.89 -0.12 -4.27
C PRO A 450 18.41 -0.48 -4.25
N VAL A 451 17.72 -0.31 -5.37
CA VAL A 451 16.28 -0.66 -5.50
C VAL A 451 16.05 -2.17 -5.54
N GLY A 452 16.90 -2.89 -6.28
CA GLY A 452 16.72 -4.34 -6.48
C GLY A 452 17.10 -5.20 -5.27
N PHE A 453 17.89 -4.66 -4.35
CA PHE A 453 18.45 -5.39 -3.20
C PHE A 453 18.16 -4.72 -1.85
N ALA A 454 17.33 -3.70 -1.81
CA ALA A 454 16.80 -3.17 -0.57
C ALA A 454 15.84 -4.20 0.08
N ALA A 455 15.66 -4.10 1.40
CA ALA A 455 14.67 -4.88 2.13
C ALA A 455 13.36 -4.09 2.29
N GLY A 456 12.27 -4.79 2.61
CA GLY A 456 11.01 -4.18 3.04
C GLY A 456 9.91 -4.11 1.99
N GLN A 457 8.72 -3.77 2.45
CA GLN A 457 7.52 -3.68 1.61
C GLN A 457 7.71 -2.74 0.43
N THR A 458 8.29 -1.55 0.67
CA THR A 458 8.57 -0.57 -0.38
C THR A 458 9.53 -1.10 -1.43
N ALA A 459 10.53 -1.88 -1.00
CA ALA A 459 11.48 -2.50 -1.93
C ALA A 459 10.83 -3.63 -2.75
N GLU A 460 9.93 -4.40 -2.15
CA GLU A 460 9.14 -5.40 -2.88
C GLU A 460 8.24 -4.72 -3.93
N TYR A 461 7.58 -3.63 -3.55
CA TYR A 461 6.72 -2.84 -4.45
C TYR A 461 7.49 -2.30 -5.66
N VAL A 462 8.69 -1.77 -5.48
CA VAL A 462 9.49 -1.24 -6.60
C VAL A 462 10.54 -2.21 -7.13
N GLY A 463 10.66 -3.42 -6.60
CA GLY A 463 11.71 -4.38 -6.96
C GLY A 463 11.76 -4.76 -8.44
N ALA A 464 10.60 -4.83 -9.10
CA ALA A 464 10.48 -5.06 -10.53
C ALA A 464 11.27 -4.01 -11.35
N PHE A 465 11.43 -2.79 -10.83
CA PHE A 465 12.17 -1.70 -11.47
C PHE A 465 13.61 -2.10 -11.83
N PHE A 466 14.36 -2.64 -10.86
CA PHE A 466 15.74 -3.08 -11.13
C PHE A 466 15.82 -4.19 -12.17
N TRP A 467 15.01 -5.25 -11.99
CA TRP A 467 15.10 -6.44 -12.86
C TRP A 467 14.70 -6.15 -14.29
N VAL A 468 13.66 -5.33 -14.50
CA VAL A 468 13.22 -4.92 -15.83
C VAL A 468 14.25 -4.01 -16.50
N ILE A 469 14.79 -2.99 -15.81
CA ILE A 469 15.81 -2.11 -16.38
C ILE A 469 17.10 -2.88 -16.70
N ALA A 470 17.64 -3.62 -15.74
CA ALA A 470 18.89 -4.33 -15.93
C ALA A 470 18.81 -5.33 -17.09
N SER A 471 17.72 -6.08 -17.19
CA SER A 471 17.51 -7.01 -18.31
C SER A 471 17.36 -6.27 -19.64
N THR A 472 16.57 -5.20 -19.70
CA THR A 472 16.33 -4.42 -20.92
C THR A 472 17.62 -3.78 -21.41
N LEU A 473 18.44 -3.22 -20.53
CA LEU A 473 19.75 -2.64 -20.88
C LEU A 473 20.71 -3.70 -21.42
N LEU A 474 20.80 -4.87 -20.77
CA LEU A 474 21.65 -5.96 -21.26
C LEU A 474 21.17 -6.52 -22.60
N LEU A 475 19.85 -6.66 -22.78
CA LEU A 475 19.26 -7.08 -24.05
C LEU A 475 19.50 -6.04 -25.17
N SER A 476 19.49 -4.74 -24.83
CA SER A 476 19.84 -3.66 -25.73
C SER A 476 21.29 -3.74 -26.18
N TRP A 477 22.23 -3.98 -25.26
CA TRP A 477 23.64 -4.19 -25.63
C TRP A 477 23.81 -5.37 -26.58
N VAL A 478 23.14 -6.51 -26.32
CA VAL A 478 23.14 -7.69 -27.22
C VAL A 478 22.57 -7.32 -28.59
N ALA A 479 21.43 -6.63 -28.64
CA ALA A 479 20.82 -6.21 -29.89
C ALA A 479 21.74 -5.23 -30.67
N SER A 480 22.42 -4.34 -29.96
CA SER A 480 23.36 -3.39 -30.57
C SER A 480 24.58 -4.05 -31.22
N ILE A 481 25.00 -5.22 -30.70
CA ILE A 481 26.13 -5.98 -31.25
C ILE A 481 25.70 -6.90 -32.41
N PHE A 482 24.52 -7.52 -32.34
CA PHE A 482 24.08 -8.51 -33.30
C PHE A 482 23.09 -7.96 -34.32
N VAL A 483 22.10 -7.19 -33.90
CA VAL A 483 21.00 -6.72 -34.77
C VAL A 483 21.39 -5.42 -35.47
N SER A 484 21.92 -4.42 -34.75
CA SER A 484 22.25 -3.11 -35.34
C SER A 484 23.28 -3.18 -36.46
N PRO A 485 24.37 -3.98 -36.41
CA PRO A 485 25.30 -4.12 -37.53
C PRO A 485 24.69 -4.81 -38.74
N VAL A 486 23.84 -5.80 -38.58
CA VAL A 486 23.17 -6.52 -39.70
C VAL A 486 22.19 -5.61 -40.39
N LEU A 487 21.39 -4.87 -39.65
CA LEU A 487 20.45 -3.89 -40.22
C LEU A 487 21.19 -2.70 -40.80
N GLY A 488 22.25 -2.21 -40.12
CA GLY A 488 23.11 -1.12 -40.57
C GLY A 488 23.81 -1.44 -41.89
N TYR A 489 24.35 -2.66 -41.99
CA TYR A 489 24.96 -3.15 -43.26
C TYR A 489 23.98 -3.09 -44.42
N ARG A 490 22.68 -3.35 -44.18
CA ARG A 490 21.64 -3.37 -45.23
C ARG A 490 21.11 -1.98 -45.56
N PHE A 491 20.83 -1.15 -44.52
CA PHE A 491 20.04 0.07 -44.67
C PHE A 491 20.88 1.36 -44.67
N ILE A 492 22.04 1.45 -43.96
CA ILE A 492 22.79 2.69 -43.92
C ILE A 492 23.33 3.04 -45.30
N ARG A 493 22.96 4.24 -45.77
CA ARG A 493 23.42 4.81 -47.06
C ARG A 493 24.00 6.19 -46.77
N VAL A 494 25.29 6.35 -46.97
CA VAL A 494 26.00 7.62 -46.80
C VAL A 494 26.38 8.13 -48.19
N LYS A 495 26.13 9.43 -48.45
CA LYS A 495 26.67 10.12 -49.62
C LYS A 495 27.96 10.81 -49.18
N ALA A 496 29.07 10.44 -49.82
CA ALA A 496 30.36 11.11 -49.58
C ALA A 496 30.25 12.59 -49.97
N GLY A 497 30.51 13.50 -49.04
CA GLY A 497 30.62 14.96 -49.31
C GLY A 497 29.42 15.81 -48.88
N GLU A 498 28.42 15.33 -48.10
CA GLU A 498 27.38 16.20 -47.56
C GLU A 498 27.96 17.22 -46.55
N LYS A 499 27.81 18.52 -46.90
CA LYS A 499 28.20 19.64 -45.98
C LYS A 499 27.38 19.57 -44.69
N LYS A 500 28.11 19.61 -43.55
CA LYS A 500 27.49 19.76 -42.23
C LYS A 500 26.63 21.03 -42.20
N SER A 501 25.50 20.98 -41.49
CA SER A 501 24.62 22.10 -41.31
C SER A 501 25.37 23.30 -40.70
N ALA A 502 25.10 24.53 -41.13
CA ALA A 502 25.70 25.75 -40.62
C ALA A 502 25.43 25.97 -39.09
N PHE A 503 24.33 25.39 -38.60
CA PHE A 503 24.02 25.40 -37.17
C PHE A 503 24.93 24.46 -36.39
N ALA A 504 25.21 23.28 -36.91
CA ALA A 504 26.14 22.32 -36.30
C ALA A 504 27.57 22.93 -36.20
N ASP A 505 28.06 23.60 -37.25
CA ASP A 505 29.37 24.27 -37.23
C ASP A 505 29.43 25.41 -36.23
N ARG A 506 28.35 26.11 -35.96
CA ARG A 506 28.28 27.17 -34.95
C ARG A 506 28.34 26.62 -33.55
N ALA A 507 27.57 25.55 -33.27
CA ALA A 507 27.55 24.84 -31.98
C ALA A 507 28.94 24.24 -31.66
N TYR A 508 29.57 23.59 -32.64
CA TYR A 508 30.91 23.05 -32.49
C TYR A 508 31.96 24.11 -32.17
N ARG A 509 31.93 25.26 -32.84
CA ARG A 509 32.87 26.37 -32.57
C ARG A 509 32.66 26.98 -31.18
N LEU A 510 31.43 27.11 -30.73
CA LEU A 510 31.10 27.59 -29.39
C LEU A 510 31.60 26.61 -28.33
N PHE A 511 31.33 25.32 -28.51
CA PHE A 511 31.77 24.26 -27.60
C PHE A 511 33.28 24.15 -27.51
N TYR A 512 33.98 24.24 -28.65
CA TYR A 512 35.47 24.26 -28.70
C TYR A 512 36.05 25.41 -27.88
N LYS A 513 35.48 26.61 -28.02
CA LYS A 513 35.85 27.77 -27.22
C LYS A 513 35.58 27.56 -25.73
N ALA A 514 34.46 26.96 -25.38
CA ALA A 514 34.10 26.67 -23.99
C ALA A 514 35.10 25.68 -23.35
N ILE A 515 35.45 24.59 -24.02
CA ILE A 515 36.42 23.61 -23.51
C ILE A 515 37.80 24.27 -23.36
N ALA A 516 38.26 25.00 -24.37
CA ALA A 516 39.55 25.70 -24.29
C ALA A 516 39.57 26.69 -23.10
N TRP A 517 38.49 27.39 -22.82
CA TRP A 517 38.33 28.25 -21.65
C TRP A 517 38.34 27.41 -20.36
N CYS A 518 37.62 26.29 -20.28
CA CYS A 518 37.61 25.42 -19.11
C CYS A 518 39.00 24.82 -18.79
N ILE A 519 39.76 24.42 -19.82
CA ILE A 519 41.12 23.90 -19.62
C ILE A 519 42.07 25.03 -19.16
N ARG A 520 41.90 26.24 -19.68
CA ARG A 520 42.71 27.40 -19.27
C ARG A 520 42.44 27.76 -17.80
N PHE A 521 41.17 27.75 -17.37
CA PHE A 521 40.76 28.11 -16.00
C PHE A 521 40.36 26.86 -15.18
N LYS A 522 41.02 25.72 -15.38
CA LYS A 522 40.70 24.41 -14.81
C LYS A 522 40.44 24.43 -13.30
N LYS A 523 41.24 25.17 -12.51
CA LYS A 523 41.02 25.27 -11.06
C LYS A 523 39.72 26.00 -10.72
N THR A 524 39.39 27.07 -11.40
CA THR A 524 38.21 27.88 -11.20
C THR A 524 36.95 27.06 -11.57
N VAL A 525 36.99 26.26 -12.66
CA VAL A 525 35.91 25.39 -13.09
C VAL A 525 35.65 24.32 -12.04
N ILE A 526 36.68 23.66 -11.51
CA ILE A 526 36.52 22.60 -10.50
C ILE A 526 35.95 23.17 -9.20
N ILE A 527 36.52 24.31 -8.71
CA ILE A 527 36.01 24.95 -7.49
C ILE A 527 34.59 25.48 -7.69
N GLY A 528 34.31 26.09 -8.84
CA GLY A 528 32.97 26.58 -9.17
C GLY A 528 31.95 25.47 -9.21
N THR A 529 32.25 24.31 -9.81
CA THR A 529 31.37 23.13 -9.82
C THR A 529 31.17 22.58 -8.42
N ALA A 530 32.21 22.49 -7.60
CA ALA A 530 32.10 22.07 -6.20
C ALA A 530 31.23 23.03 -5.37
N ALA A 531 31.37 24.34 -5.60
CA ALA A 531 30.54 25.36 -4.92
C ALA A 531 29.06 25.27 -5.36
N ILE A 532 28.80 25.08 -6.65
CA ILE A 532 27.42 24.87 -7.16
C ILE A 532 26.83 23.59 -6.56
N PHE A 533 27.60 22.51 -6.50
CA PHE A 533 27.14 21.25 -5.88
C PHE A 533 26.79 21.46 -4.40
N ALA A 534 27.68 22.08 -3.63
CA ALA A 534 27.42 22.36 -2.22
C ALA A 534 26.20 23.29 -2.02
N GLY A 535 26.08 24.32 -2.86
CA GLY A 535 24.91 25.22 -2.86
C GLY A 535 23.61 24.48 -3.19
N THR A 536 23.66 23.55 -4.13
CA THR A 536 22.47 22.74 -4.49
C THR A 536 22.08 21.77 -3.39
N VAL A 537 23.06 21.11 -2.74
CA VAL A 537 22.79 20.26 -1.56
C VAL A 537 22.17 21.08 -0.42
N ALA A 538 22.61 22.32 -0.22
CA ALA A 538 22.01 23.22 0.76
C ALA A 538 20.55 23.63 0.44
N LEU A 539 20.06 23.40 -0.77
CA LEU A 539 18.65 23.62 -1.13
C LEU A 539 17.74 22.46 -0.72
N ILE A 540 18.27 21.28 -0.39
CA ILE A 540 17.46 20.09 -0.04
C ILE A 540 16.41 20.38 1.04
N PRO A 541 16.70 21.10 2.14
CA PRO A 541 15.70 21.41 3.15
C PRO A 541 14.55 22.31 2.67
N PHE A 542 14.69 22.96 1.52
CA PHE A 542 13.69 23.84 0.91
C PHE A 542 12.85 23.14 -0.18
N VAL A 543 13.19 21.90 -0.52
CA VAL A 543 12.40 21.05 -1.39
C VAL A 543 11.36 20.32 -0.55
N ASN A 544 10.09 20.39 -0.93
CA ASN A 544 9.04 19.63 -0.27
C ASN A 544 9.38 18.14 -0.27
N GLN A 545 9.10 17.47 0.84
CA GLN A 545 9.30 16.03 1.00
C GLN A 545 7.94 15.34 1.00
N GLU A 546 7.83 14.23 0.29
CA GLU A 546 6.62 13.41 0.24
C GLU A 546 7.03 11.97 -0.05
N PHE A 547 6.57 11.03 0.78
CA PHE A 547 6.97 9.63 0.61
C PHE A 547 6.48 9.06 -0.71
N PHE A 548 5.15 9.04 -0.89
CA PHE A 548 4.48 8.70 -2.14
C PHE A 548 3.33 9.67 -2.40
N PRO A 549 3.10 10.08 -3.65
CA PRO A 549 1.98 10.96 -3.99
C PRO A 549 0.65 10.21 -3.95
N ASP A 550 -0.45 10.98 -3.84
CA ASP A 550 -1.80 10.46 -4.01
C ASP A 550 -2.01 9.92 -5.43
N SER A 551 -2.82 8.88 -5.55
CA SER A 551 -3.20 8.30 -6.83
C SER A 551 -4.20 9.18 -7.58
N VAL A 552 -4.38 8.91 -8.87
CA VAL A 552 -5.43 9.57 -9.70
C VAL A 552 -6.80 8.91 -9.56
N ARG A 553 -6.93 7.91 -8.69
CA ARG A 553 -8.19 7.18 -8.47
C ARG A 553 -9.28 8.11 -7.96
N PRO A 554 -10.54 7.90 -8.37
CA PRO A 554 -11.65 8.77 -8.00
C PRO A 554 -12.19 8.51 -6.60
N GLU A 555 -11.76 7.46 -5.91
CA GLU A 555 -12.25 7.07 -4.60
C GLU A 555 -11.73 8.00 -3.50
N ILE A 556 -12.62 8.39 -2.59
CA ILE A 556 -12.36 9.09 -1.35
C ILE A 556 -12.74 8.15 -0.21
N ILE A 557 -11.86 7.91 0.72
CA ILE A 557 -12.11 7.14 1.93
C ILE A 557 -12.47 8.14 3.02
N LEU A 558 -13.73 8.19 3.40
CA LEU A 558 -14.25 9.07 4.43
C LEU A 558 -14.46 8.26 5.71
N ASP A 559 -13.66 8.52 6.72
CA ASP A 559 -13.78 7.96 8.06
C ASP A 559 -14.50 8.98 8.95
N VAL A 560 -15.53 8.55 9.66
CA VAL A 560 -16.34 9.37 10.56
C VAL A 560 -16.36 8.70 11.92
N ASN A 561 -15.74 9.34 12.90
CA ASN A 561 -15.68 8.86 14.27
C ASN A 561 -16.53 9.75 15.18
N LEU A 562 -17.51 9.17 15.85
CA LEU A 562 -18.27 9.81 16.90
C LEU A 562 -17.51 9.73 18.23
N PRO A 563 -17.89 10.50 19.26
CA PRO A 563 -17.30 10.37 20.57
C PRO A 563 -17.35 8.92 21.08
N SER A 564 -16.32 8.53 21.81
CA SER A 564 -16.21 7.18 22.36
C SER A 564 -17.44 6.84 23.22
N GLY A 565 -18.03 5.66 22.98
CA GLY A 565 -19.27 5.24 23.62
C GLY A 565 -20.57 5.64 22.88
N ALA A 566 -20.47 6.30 21.73
CA ALA A 566 -21.62 6.50 20.85
C ALA A 566 -22.18 5.16 20.36
N SER A 567 -23.49 5.07 20.27
CA SER A 567 -24.16 3.83 19.83
C SER A 567 -24.11 3.67 18.31
N ILE A 568 -24.12 2.43 17.84
CA ILE A 568 -24.21 2.13 16.40
C ILE A 568 -25.44 2.79 15.75
N LYS A 569 -26.52 3.01 16.51
CA LYS A 569 -27.71 3.71 16.04
C LYS A 569 -27.43 5.18 15.74
N GLU A 570 -26.71 5.86 16.60
CA GLU A 570 -26.30 7.26 16.38
C GLU A 570 -25.34 7.37 15.20
N THR A 571 -24.37 6.47 15.12
CA THR A 571 -23.45 6.39 13.98
C THR A 571 -24.20 6.18 12.66
N LYS A 572 -25.21 5.29 12.66
CA LYS A 572 -26.09 5.05 11.53
C LYS A 572 -26.88 6.31 11.11
N GLU A 573 -27.42 7.06 12.08
CA GLU A 573 -28.17 8.31 11.83
C GLU A 573 -27.26 9.39 11.22
N VAL A 574 -26.07 9.57 11.73
CA VAL A 574 -25.08 10.51 11.17
C VAL A 574 -24.66 10.11 9.76
N MET A 575 -24.32 8.83 9.55
CA MET A 575 -23.91 8.34 8.23
C MET A 575 -25.05 8.42 7.20
N ALA A 576 -26.29 8.21 7.62
CA ALA A 576 -27.46 8.40 6.76
C ALA A 576 -27.63 9.88 6.35
N GLY A 577 -27.47 10.82 7.28
CA GLY A 577 -27.54 12.26 6.96
C GLY A 577 -26.44 12.71 6.00
N ILE A 578 -25.23 12.15 6.11
CA ILE A 578 -24.15 12.39 5.15
C ILE A 578 -24.52 11.81 3.77
N ALA A 579 -25.06 10.58 3.73
CA ALA A 579 -25.52 9.94 2.51
C ALA A 579 -26.61 10.73 1.79
N ASP A 580 -27.57 11.28 2.54
CA ASP A 580 -28.67 12.12 2.01
C ASP A 580 -28.14 13.42 1.36
N ASN A 581 -27.09 14.01 1.94
CA ASN A 581 -26.45 15.19 1.35
C ASN A 581 -25.72 14.89 0.04
N LEU A 582 -25.17 13.70 -0.10
CA LEU A 582 -24.46 13.26 -1.29
C LEU A 582 -25.39 12.75 -2.39
N TYR A 583 -26.61 12.36 -2.02
CA TYR A 583 -27.57 11.81 -2.97
C TYR A 583 -28.03 12.87 -3.98
N GLY A 584 -27.77 12.61 -5.27
CA GLY A 584 -28.09 13.51 -6.36
C GLY A 584 -27.01 14.56 -6.69
N ASP A 585 -25.87 14.57 -5.99
CA ASP A 585 -24.73 15.39 -6.40
C ASP A 585 -24.11 14.83 -7.70
N ASN A 586 -24.09 15.65 -8.74
CA ASN A 586 -23.58 15.28 -10.06
C ASN A 586 -22.08 14.91 -10.09
N ARG A 587 -21.34 15.25 -9.04
CA ARG A 587 -19.92 14.92 -8.88
C ARG A 587 -19.71 13.50 -8.36
N VAL A 588 -20.76 12.91 -7.76
CA VAL A 588 -20.74 11.57 -7.18
C VAL A 588 -21.14 10.54 -8.25
N SER A 589 -20.36 9.48 -8.37
CA SER A 589 -20.68 8.31 -9.19
C SER A 589 -21.46 7.28 -8.38
N SER A 590 -20.94 6.92 -7.21
CA SER A 590 -21.55 5.99 -6.26
C SER A 590 -20.91 6.18 -4.89
N PHE A 591 -21.55 5.62 -3.86
CA PHE A 591 -20.94 5.53 -2.54
C PHE A 591 -21.42 4.28 -1.79
N SER A 592 -20.51 3.65 -1.06
CA SER A 592 -20.83 2.57 -0.13
C SER A 592 -20.53 3.02 1.29
N THR A 593 -21.45 2.73 2.21
CA THR A 593 -21.39 3.14 3.61
C THR A 593 -21.31 1.91 4.48
N TYR A 594 -20.38 1.91 5.43
CA TYR A 594 -20.19 0.88 6.44
C TYR A 594 -20.38 1.51 7.80
N VAL A 595 -21.21 0.94 8.65
CA VAL A 595 -21.53 1.44 9.99
C VAL A 595 -21.17 0.39 11.03
N GLY A 596 -20.39 0.77 12.02
CA GLY A 596 -19.85 -0.15 13.03
C GLY A 596 -18.72 -1.05 12.51
N ASP A 597 -18.29 -0.83 11.29
CA ASP A 597 -17.23 -1.59 10.61
C ASP A 597 -16.56 -0.71 9.54
N SER A 598 -15.53 -1.22 8.89
CA SER A 598 -14.88 -0.59 7.74
C SER A 598 -15.12 -1.39 6.46
N ALA A 599 -14.86 -0.77 5.31
CA ALA A 599 -14.76 -1.49 4.05
C ALA A 599 -13.73 -2.62 4.15
N PRO A 600 -13.95 -3.77 3.53
CA PRO A 600 -12.90 -4.78 3.43
C PRO A 600 -11.75 -4.24 2.58
N ARG A 601 -10.56 -4.83 2.69
CA ARG A 601 -9.41 -4.46 1.85
C ARG A 601 -9.76 -4.65 0.36
N PHE A 602 -10.28 -3.61 -0.28
CA PHE A 602 -10.67 -3.66 -1.70
C PHE A 602 -9.51 -3.38 -2.66
N ILE A 603 -8.42 -2.84 -2.14
CA ILE A 603 -7.12 -2.66 -2.82
C ILE A 603 -5.99 -2.97 -1.85
N LEU A 604 -4.83 -3.36 -2.36
CA LEU A 604 -3.68 -3.72 -1.54
C LEU A 604 -3.18 -2.55 -0.67
N LEU A 605 -3.32 -1.33 -1.16
CA LEU A 605 -2.90 -0.09 -0.51
C LEU A 605 -3.97 0.50 0.44
N PHE A 606 -4.88 -0.31 0.95
CA PHE A 606 -5.91 0.08 1.92
C PHE A 606 -5.87 -0.83 3.14
N ASP A 607 -5.79 -0.26 4.33
CA ASP A 607 -5.86 -0.97 5.60
C ASP A 607 -7.25 -0.81 6.24
N PRO A 608 -8.00 -1.92 6.43
CA PRO A 608 -9.26 -1.92 7.16
C PRO A 608 -9.05 -1.55 8.62
N LEU A 609 -9.97 -0.80 9.19
CA LEU A 609 -9.99 -0.48 10.62
C LEU A 609 -10.68 -1.60 11.42
N ALA A 610 -10.39 -1.67 12.71
CA ALA A 610 -11.07 -2.60 13.60
C ALA A 610 -12.54 -2.19 13.78
N PRO A 611 -13.50 -3.15 13.85
CA PRO A 611 -14.91 -2.84 14.08
C PRO A 611 -15.14 -2.13 15.43
N GLU A 612 -15.85 -1.00 15.38
CA GLU A 612 -16.22 -0.17 16.53
C GLU A 612 -17.57 0.52 16.29
N ASP A 613 -18.50 0.49 17.25
CA ASP A 613 -19.85 1.03 17.11
C ASP A 613 -19.89 2.54 16.81
N SER A 614 -18.93 3.30 17.35
CA SER A 614 -18.78 4.74 17.13
C SER A 614 -18.16 5.11 15.79
N HIS A 615 -17.76 4.13 14.97
CA HIS A 615 -17.10 4.33 13.70
C HIS A 615 -18.04 4.07 12.51
N GLY A 616 -18.06 5.01 11.57
CA GLY A 616 -18.65 4.86 10.25
C GLY A 616 -17.64 5.17 9.15
N GLN A 617 -17.65 4.38 8.08
CA GLN A 617 -16.79 4.62 6.93
C GLN A 617 -17.61 4.69 5.65
N MET A 618 -17.23 5.59 4.76
CA MET A 618 -17.84 5.70 3.42
C MET A 618 -16.74 5.69 2.37
N ILE A 619 -16.89 4.80 1.38
CA ILE A 619 -16.10 4.85 0.17
C ILE A 619 -16.91 5.63 -0.87
N LEU A 620 -16.52 6.89 -1.07
CA LEU A 620 -17.18 7.83 -1.96
C LEU A 620 -16.43 7.89 -3.28
N VAL A 621 -17.07 7.50 -4.38
CA VAL A 621 -16.48 7.46 -5.71
C VAL A 621 -16.89 8.71 -6.47
N ALA A 622 -15.94 9.61 -6.71
CA ALA A 622 -16.17 10.78 -7.53
C ALA A 622 -16.30 10.40 -9.01
N ARG A 623 -16.99 11.22 -9.79
CA ARG A 623 -17.19 11.02 -11.22
C ARG A 623 -15.87 11.00 -12.01
N ASP A 624 -14.93 11.84 -11.61
CA ASP A 624 -13.57 11.87 -12.11
C ASP A 624 -12.62 12.50 -11.08
N SER A 625 -11.31 12.34 -11.30
CA SER A 625 -10.28 12.84 -10.38
C SER A 625 -10.25 14.39 -10.27
N LYS A 626 -10.85 15.13 -11.21
CA LYS A 626 -10.81 16.61 -11.21
C LYS A 626 -11.81 17.19 -10.22
N VAL A 627 -12.96 16.54 -10.05
CA VAL A 627 -13.98 16.95 -9.09
C VAL A 627 -13.80 16.34 -7.71
N ARG A 628 -12.94 15.31 -7.59
CA ARG A 628 -12.69 14.55 -6.37
C ARG A 628 -12.32 15.44 -5.18
N ASP A 629 -11.32 16.29 -5.36
CA ASP A 629 -10.79 17.11 -4.26
C ASP A 629 -11.81 18.14 -3.77
N SER A 630 -12.57 18.76 -4.69
CA SER A 630 -13.66 19.68 -4.29
C SER A 630 -14.81 18.95 -3.60
N LEU A 631 -15.15 17.75 -4.05
CA LEU A 631 -16.18 16.91 -3.40
C LEU A 631 -15.77 16.54 -1.98
N ARG A 632 -14.49 16.13 -1.80
CA ARG A 632 -13.92 15.85 -0.48
C ARG A 632 -14.04 17.05 0.46
N ASP A 633 -13.58 18.19 0.02
CA ASP A 633 -13.50 19.38 0.86
C ASP A 633 -14.92 19.89 1.23
N ASP A 634 -15.88 19.87 0.30
CA ASP A 634 -17.27 20.23 0.55
C ASP A 634 -17.97 19.25 1.49
N THR A 635 -17.69 17.93 1.36
CA THR A 635 -18.22 16.91 2.26
C THR A 635 -17.70 17.08 3.68
N LEU A 636 -16.41 17.34 3.86
CA LEU A 636 -15.83 17.62 5.18
C LEU A 636 -16.41 18.91 5.78
N ALA A 637 -16.60 19.96 4.99
CA ALA A 637 -17.21 21.20 5.45
C ALA A 637 -18.67 20.99 5.91
N PHE A 638 -19.45 20.21 5.16
CA PHE A 638 -20.82 19.83 5.53
C PHE A 638 -20.85 19.09 6.88
N ILE A 639 -19.96 18.09 7.07
CA ILE A 639 -19.92 17.32 8.31
C ILE A 639 -19.54 18.21 9.49
N ALA A 640 -18.54 19.09 9.32
CA ALA A 640 -18.11 20.00 10.38
C ALA A 640 -19.21 21.00 10.78
N GLU A 641 -20.09 21.38 9.87
CA GLU A 641 -21.21 22.30 10.14
C GLU A 641 -22.40 21.59 10.78
N GLN A 642 -22.77 20.40 10.26
CA GLN A 642 -23.99 19.70 10.69
C GLN A 642 -23.77 18.76 11.87
N TYR A 643 -22.57 18.20 12.00
CA TYR A 643 -22.19 17.21 13.04
C TYR A 643 -20.90 17.62 13.75
N PRO A 644 -20.90 18.70 14.53
CA PRO A 644 -19.69 19.24 15.14
C PRO A 644 -19.01 18.30 16.12
N ASP A 645 -19.73 17.33 16.67
CA ASP A 645 -19.18 16.29 17.56
C ASP A 645 -18.54 15.13 16.80
N ALA A 646 -18.81 15.00 15.51
CA ALA A 646 -18.22 13.97 14.66
C ALA A 646 -16.82 14.41 14.16
N ARG A 647 -15.85 13.53 14.26
CA ARG A 647 -14.52 13.72 13.68
C ARG A 647 -14.46 13.04 12.32
N ALA A 648 -14.54 13.83 11.27
CA ALA A 648 -14.42 13.33 9.92
C ALA A 648 -13.01 13.49 9.37
N HIS A 649 -12.50 12.45 8.73
CA HIS A 649 -11.24 12.45 8.00
C HIS A 649 -11.47 11.84 6.62
N ALA A 650 -11.08 12.55 5.56
CA ALA A 650 -11.23 12.09 4.20
C ALA A 650 -9.86 11.94 3.54
N ARG A 651 -9.42 10.71 3.40
CA ARG A 651 -8.14 10.36 2.79
C ARG A 651 -8.31 9.90 1.35
N LEU A 652 -7.27 10.15 0.55
CA LEU A 652 -7.14 9.64 -0.80
C LEU A 652 -6.31 8.36 -0.79
N ILE A 653 -6.46 7.55 -1.84
CA ILE A 653 -5.63 6.39 -2.04
C ILE A 653 -4.24 6.86 -2.47
N THR A 654 -3.21 6.47 -1.74
CA THR A 654 -1.80 6.76 -2.06
C THR A 654 -1.24 5.76 -3.07
N THR A 655 -0.15 6.11 -3.73
CA THR A 655 0.56 5.19 -4.66
C THR A 655 1.65 4.35 -3.98
N GLY A 656 1.61 4.25 -2.65
CA GLY A 656 2.56 3.50 -1.83
C GLY A 656 1.91 3.04 -0.53
N PRO A 657 2.69 2.46 0.42
CA PRO A 657 2.15 1.96 1.67
C PRO A 657 1.23 2.97 2.37
N PRO A 658 0.04 2.54 2.81
CA PRO A 658 -0.96 3.45 3.36
C PRO A 658 -0.52 4.01 4.73
N ALA A 659 -1.02 5.21 5.05
CA ALA A 659 -0.98 5.78 6.39
C ALA A 659 -2.40 6.19 6.78
N GLU A 660 -2.76 6.01 8.05
CA GLU A 660 -4.08 6.35 8.57
C GLU A 660 -4.33 7.86 8.49
N TYR A 661 -3.33 8.66 8.90
CA TYR A 661 -3.34 10.11 8.78
C TYR A 661 -2.06 10.60 8.10
N PRO A 662 -2.11 11.73 7.37
CA PRO A 662 -0.94 12.29 6.72
C PRO A 662 0.13 12.76 7.73
N ILE A 663 -0.29 13.27 8.88
CA ILE A 663 0.58 13.73 9.95
C ILE A 663 0.31 12.90 11.20
N MET A 664 1.33 12.22 11.69
CA MET A 664 1.27 11.39 12.89
C MET A 664 2.53 11.58 13.73
N LEU A 665 2.31 11.82 15.03
CA LEU A 665 3.37 11.95 16.04
C LEU A 665 3.00 11.07 17.22
N ARG A 666 3.86 10.13 17.59
CA ARG A 666 3.64 9.12 18.61
C ARG A 666 4.32 9.52 19.91
N LEU A 667 3.54 9.67 20.96
CA LEU A 667 4.04 9.83 22.33
C LEU A 667 3.87 8.52 23.10
N SER A 668 4.97 7.94 23.55
CA SER A 668 4.98 6.71 24.36
C SER A 668 5.48 7.02 25.77
N GLY A 669 4.91 6.36 26.78
CA GLY A 669 5.24 6.62 28.17
C GLY A 669 5.07 5.42 29.11
N LYS A 670 5.36 5.60 30.39
CA LYS A 670 5.32 4.54 31.40
C LYS A 670 3.91 4.23 31.91
N ASN A 671 3.07 5.23 32.05
CA ASN A 671 1.70 5.10 32.52
C ASN A 671 0.72 5.91 31.69
N VAL A 672 -0.54 5.54 31.72
CA VAL A 672 -1.62 6.12 30.92
C VAL A 672 -1.84 7.61 31.20
N GLU A 673 -1.89 7.97 32.48
CA GLU A 673 -2.26 9.32 32.93
C GLU A 673 -1.24 10.39 32.52
N ASP A 674 0.04 10.15 32.81
CA ASP A 674 1.13 11.07 32.43
C ASP A 674 1.31 11.11 30.89
N THR A 675 1.17 9.96 30.22
CA THR A 675 1.22 9.92 28.76
C THR A 675 0.12 10.78 28.15
N ALA A 676 -1.11 10.70 28.68
CA ALA A 676 -2.23 11.54 28.25
C ALA A 676 -1.97 13.03 28.51
N LYS A 677 -1.39 13.36 29.66
CA LYS A 677 -1.02 14.75 29.97
C LYS A 677 -0.04 15.32 28.98
N PHE A 678 1.09 14.64 28.76
CA PHE A 678 2.11 15.10 27.81
C PHE A 678 1.61 15.10 26.36
N ALA A 679 0.74 14.16 25.98
CA ALA A 679 0.12 14.16 24.67
C ALA A 679 -0.78 15.39 24.45
N LYS A 680 -1.57 15.78 25.45
CA LYS A 680 -2.39 17.01 25.40
C LYS A 680 -1.51 18.26 25.27
N GLU A 681 -0.40 18.34 26.00
CA GLU A 681 0.57 19.44 25.90
C GLU A 681 1.21 19.50 24.50
N ALA A 682 1.64 18.35 23.96
CA ALA A 682 2.19 18.28 22.62
C ALA A 682 1.15 18.61 21.53
N ALA A 683 -0.08 18.11 21.64
CA ALA A 683 -1.18 18.40 20.73
C ALA A 683 -1.53 19.91 20.72
N ALA A 684 -1.48 20.57 21.88
CA ALA A 684 -1.68 22.01 21.96
C ALA A 684 -0.59 22.81 21.21
N LEU A 685 0.67 22.36 21.29
CA LEU A 685 1.77 22.96 20.52
C LEU A 685 1.61 22.71 19.01
N VAL A 686 1.22 21.50 18.62
CA VAL A 686 0.97 21.12 17.23
C VAL A 686 -0.19 21.94 16.64
N SER A 687 -1.27 22.15 17.39
CA SER A 687 -2.44 22.94 16.95
C SER A 687 -2.12 24.41 16.68
N GLN A 688 -1.10 24.97 17.32
CA GLN A 688 -0.67 26.35 17.12
C GLN A 688 0.17 26.55 15.86
N TYR A 689 0.62 25.47 15.21
CA TYR A 689 1.40 25.56 14.01
C TYR A 689 0.52 25.92 12.79
N PRO A 690 0.84 27.00 12.03
CA PRO A 690 -0.03 27.51 10.96
C PRO A 690 -0.30 26.54 9.80
N GLY A 691 0.49 25.49 9.69
CA GLY A 691 0.36 24.45 8.67
C GLY A 691 -0.42 23.21 9.10
N MET A 692 -1.09 23.25 10.26
CA MET A 692 -1.87 22.13 10.78
C MET A 692 -3.38 22.39 10.73
N LYS A 693 -4.12 21.33 10.39
CA LYS A 693 -5.60 21.28 10.44
C LYS A 693 -6.02 19.99 11.15
N ASN A 694 -7.25 20.01 11.71
CA ASN A 694 -7.91 18.83 12.26
C ASN A 694 -7.04 18.04 13.26
N VAL A 695 -6.33 18.76 14.17
CA VAL A 695 -5.47 18.11 15.17
C VAL A 695 -6.33 17.33 16.14
N SER A 696 -6.06 16.04 16.27
CA SER A 696 -6.75 15.11 17.16
C SER A 696 -5.75 14.13 17.78
N MET A 697 -6.23 13.35 18.71
CA MET A 697 -5.49 12.23 19.31
C MET A 697 -6.31 10.96 19.11
N ASP A 698 -5.66 9.80 18.99
CA ASP A 698 -6.33 8.51 18.88
C ASP A 698 -7.04 8.10 20.18
N TRP A 699 -6.63 8.63 21.30
CA TRP A 699 -7.25 8.59 22.63
C TRP A 699 -6.54 9.63 23.53
N PRO A 700 -6.90 9.94 24.75
CA PRO A 700 -7.96 9.34 25.53
C PRO A 700 -9.24 10.18 25.49
N GLU A 701 -10.33 9.55 25.20
CA GLU A 701 -11.65 10.06 25.54
C GLU A 701 -12.14 9.27 26.74
N GLU A 702 -12.77 9.97 27.65
CA GLU A 702 -13.39 9.35 28.79
C GLU A 702 -14.86 9.08 28.44
N THR A 703 -15.31 7.86 28.70
CA THR A 703 -16.70 7.47 28.54
C THR A 703 -17.40 7.43 29.91
N PRO A 704 -18.67 7.82 29.98
CA PRO A 704 -19.43 7.71 31.18
C PRO A 704 -19.71 6.24 31.53
N VAL A 705 -19.40 5.86 32.74
CA VAL A 705 -19.61 4.52 33.31
C VAL A 705 -20.45 4.60 34.57
N VAL A 706 -21.38 3.67 34.68
CA VAL A 706 -22.12 3.49 35.96
C VAL A 706 -21.38 2.48 36.80
N ARG A 707 -20.82 2.93 37.91
CA ARG A 707 -20.12 2.06 38.85
C ARG A 707 -21.05 1.65 39.98
N LEU A 708 -21.18 0.34 40.16
CA LEU A 708 -22.00 -0.28 41.17
C LEU A 708 -21.12 -0.84 42.28
N LYS A 709 -21.04 -0.15 43.41
CA LYS A 709 -20.32 -0.64 44.59
C LYS A 709 -21.28 -1.48 45.45
N ILE A 710 -21.20 -2.78 45.31
CA ILE A 710 -22.07 -3.74 46.01
C ILE A 710 -21.76 -3.79 47.50
N ASP A 711 -22.78 -3.63 48.35
CA ASP A 711 -22.70 -3.86 49.79
C ASP A 711 -22.70 -5.37 50.07
N GLN A 712 -21.51 -5.92 50.24
CA GLN A 712 -21.29 -7.35 50.41
C GLN A 712 -21.98 -7.89 51.67
N ASP A 713 -22.09 -7.13 52.74
CA ASP A 713 -22.72 -7.57 53.99
C ASP A 713 -24.22 -7.70 53.85
N LYS A 714 -24.85 -6.73 53.15
CA LYS A 714 -26.29 -6.80 52.86
C LYS A 714 -26.62 -7.96 51.95
N VAL A 715 -25.85 -8.10 50.85
CA VAL A 715 -26.06 -9.14 49.85
C VAL A 715 -25.92 -10.54 50.45
N ARG A 716 -24.86 -10.77 51.23
CA ARG A 716 -24.66 -12.07 51.92
C ARG A 716 -25.75 -12.39 52.95
N LYS A 717 -26.22 -11.42 53.70
CA LYS A 717 -27.36 -11.58 54.65
C LYS A 717 -28.65 -11.96 53.89
N LEU A 718 -28.81 -11.51 52.65
CA LEU A 718 -29.94 -11.85 51.82
C LEU A 718 -29.78 -13.21 51.08
N GLY A 719 -28.58 -13.84 51.20
CA GLY A 719 -28.25 -15.12 50.58
C GLY A 719 -27.75 -15.01 49.15
N GLY A 720 -27.31 -13.84 48.70
CA GLY A 720 -26.80 -13.56 47.36
C GLY A 720 -25.27 -13.51 47.26
N ASP A 721 -24.79 -13.32 46.08
CA ASP A 721 -23.38 -13.14 45.70
C ASP A 721 -23.26 -12.24 44.46
N ASN A 722 -22.07 -11.72 44.24
CA ASN A 722 -21.81 -10.83 43.10
C ASN A 722 -22.07 -11.45 41.76
N TYR A 723 -21.77 -12.74 41.57
CA TYR A 723 -22.00 -13.45 40.31
C TYR A 723 -23.47 -13.49 39.93
N SER A 724 -24.33 -13.81 40.93
CA SER A 724 -25.77 -13.87 40.72
C SER A 724 -26.36 -12.50 40.40
N ILE A 725 -25.86 -11.41 41.07
CA ILE A 725 -26.27 -10.03 40.79
C ILE A 725 -25.82 -9.63 39.36
N SER A 726 -24.54 -9.83 39.04
CA SER A 726 -24.01 -9.46 37.72
C SER A 726 -24.71 -10.20 36.60
N ARG A 727 -24.99 -11.50 36.78
CA ARG A 727 -25.73 -12.29 35.82
C ARG A 727 -27.17 -11.81 35.63
N ASP A 728 -27.84 -11.46 36.71
CA ASP A 728 -29.21 -10.93 36.70
C ASP A 728 -29.26 -9.57 36.01
N LEU A 729 -28.31 -8.68 36.28
CA LEU A 729 -28.16 -7.41 35.60
C LEU A 729 -27.87 -7.60 34.10
N TYR A 730 -26.98 -8.53 33.75
CA TYR A 730 -26.65 -8.81 32.36
C TYR A 730 -27.87 -9.26 31.56
N VAL A 731 -28.67 -10.17 32.13
CA VAL A 731 -29.93 -10.63 31.54
C VAL A 731 -30.92 -9.46 31.36
N LYS A 732 -30.96 -8.54 32.32
CA LYS A 732 -31.90 -7.41 32.30
C LYS A 732 -31.48 -6.28 31.34
N LEU A 733 -30.19 -6.05 31.22
CA LEU A 733 -29.68 -4.93 30.44
C LEU A 733 -29.30 -5.32 28.99
N SER A 734 -28.74 -6.52 28.81
CA SER A 734 -28.18 -6.95 27.51
C SER A 734 -28.85 -8.19 26.92
N GLY A 735 -29.63 -8.93 27.74
CA GLY A 735 -30.12 -10.26 27.38
C GLY A 735 -29.02 -11.33 27.55
N TYR A 736 -29.45 -12.60 27.59
CA TYR A 736 -28.55 -13.73 27.80
C TYR A 736 -28.81 -14.83 26.78
N LYS A 737 -27.81 -15.20 26.00
CA LYS A 737 -27.88 -16.33 25.07
C LYS A 737 -27.98 -17.62 25.87
N VAL A 738 -29.11 -18.32 25.71
CA VAL A 738 -29.46 -19.53 26.49
C VAL A 738 -29.29 -20.83 25.69
N ALA A 739 -29.56 -20.79 24.39
CA ALA A 739 -29.52 -21.94 23.50
C ALA A 739 -29.29 -21.51 22.04
N GLU A 740 -29.28 -22.46 21.14
CA GLU A 740 -29.18 -22.23 19.69
C GLU A 740 -30.31 -23.01 18.96
N SER A 741 -30.89 -22.37 17.96
CA SER A 741 -31.80 -22.96 17.02
C SER A 741 -31.09 -23.32 15.72
N TYR A 742 -31.33 -24.51 15.20
CA TYR A 742 -30.68 -25.01 13.99
C TYR A 742 -31.61 -24.80 12.79
N GLN A 743 -31.48 -23.69 12.08
CA GLN A 743 -32.30 -23.34 10.94
C GLN A 743 -31.54 -23.51 9.62
N GLY A 744 -31.64 -24.67 8.99
CA GLY A 744 -30.91 -24.99 7.76
C GLY A 744 -29.38 -25.01 7.98
N ASN A 745 -28.66 -24.06 7.39
CA ASN A 745 -27.23 -23.89 7.56
C ASN A 745 -26.82 -22.82 8.59
N GLN A 746 -27.82 -22.32 9.36
CA GLN A 746 -27.60 -21.27 10.36
C GLN A 746 -27.78 -21.78 11.77
N LEU A 747 -26.96 -21.25 12.65
CA LEU A 747 -27.12 -21.27 14.10
C LEU A 747 -27.74 -19.95 14.52
N VAL A 748 -29.03 -19.97 14.85
CA VAL A 748 -29.76 -18.79 15.33
C VAL A 748 -29.75 -18.81 16.85
N PRO A 749 -29.10 -17.84 17.54
CA PRO A 749 -29.08 -17.79 18.99
C PRO A 749 -30.51 -17.62 19.53
N ILE A 750 -30.81 -18.31 20.63
CA ILE A 750 -32.00 -18.07 21.45
C ILE A 750 -31.55 -17.26 22.64
N SER A 751 -31.96 -15.98 22.67
CA SER A 751 -31.59 -15.04 23.71
C SER A 751 -32.78 -14.73 24.61
N PHE A 752 -32.59 -14.91 25.89
CA PHE A 752 -33.54 -14.51 26.90
C PHE A 752 -33.32 -13.07 27.32
N ARG A 753 -34.41 -12.28 27.36
CA ARG A 753 -34.36 -10.92 27.92
C ARG A 753 -35.67 -10.59 28.66
N LEU A 754 -35.63 -9.58 29.52
CA LEU A 754 -36.84 -9.08 30.12
C LEU A 754 -37.54 -8.06 29.25
N GLU A 755 -38.87 -8.05 29.26
CA GLU A 755 -39.66 -7.07 28.54
C GLU A 755 -39.28 -5.65 28.96
N GLY A 756 -39.00 -4.79 27.99
CA GLY A 756 -38.56 -3.42 28.25
C GLY A 756 -37.05 -3.26 28.59
N SER A 757 -36.23 -4.31 28.47
CA SER A 757 -34.77 -4.23 28.72
C SER A 757 -34.08 -3.15 27.88
N ASN A 758 -34.49 -2.96 26.62
CA ASN A 758 -33.94 -1.94 25.71
C ASN A 758 -34.38 -0.50 26.06
N ALA A 759 -35.35 -0.33 26.95
CA ALA A 759 -35.86 0.97 27.39
C ALA A 759 -35.39 1.33 28.82
N ALA A 760 -34.41 0.57 29.40
CA ALA A 760 -33.86 0.87 30.72
C ALA A 760 -33.27 2.28 30.73
N ARG A 761 -33.89 3.16 31.50
CA ARG A 761 -33.36 4.53 31.67
C ARG A 761 -32.39 4.54 32.81
N LEU A 762 -31.29 5.33 32.70
CA LEU A 762 -30.35 5.53 33.78
C LEU A 762 -31.02 5.96 35.09
N ALA A 763 -32.12 6.75 35.00
CA ALA A 763 -32.90 7.19 36.16
C ALA A 763 -33.62 6.05 36.92
N ASP A 764 -33.90 4.93 36.24
CA ASP A 764 -34.63 3.81 36.82
C ASP A 764 -33.72 2.73 37.43
N LEU A 765 -32.40 2.88 37.27
CA LEU A 765 -31.41 1.88 37.65
C LEU A 765 -31.44 1.59 39.18
N SER A 766 -31.62 2.61 40.01
CA SER A 766 -31.70 2.43 41.45
C SER A 766 -32.92 1.63 41.91
N SER A 767 -34.03 1.74 41.17
CA SER A 767 -35.27 1.02 41.44
C SER A 767 -35.35 -0.34 40.79
N LEU A 768 -34.37 -0.69 39.95
CA LEU A 768 -34.32 -1.96 39.23
C LEU A 768 -34.26 -3.12 40.21
N PRO A 769 -35.28 -4.00 40.28
CA PRO A 769 -35.26 -5.12 41.21
C PRO A 769 -34.25 -6.17 40.73
N VAL A 770 -33.30 -6.55 41.60
CA VAL A 770 -32.23 -7.51 41.33
C VAL A 770 -32.42 -8.75 42.19
N HIS A 771 -32.19 -9.91 41.60
CA HIS A 771 -32.25 -11.19 42.30
C HIS A 771 -31.03 -11.39 43.18
N VAL A 772 -31.25 -11.55 44.52
CA VAL A 772 -30.19 -11.67 45.52
C VAL A 772 -30.11 -13.05 46.19
N GLY A 773 -30.74 -14.05 45.62
CA GLY A 773 -30.77 -15.44 46.13
C GLY A 773 -32.10 -15.77 46.83
N ASN A 774 -32.32 -17.06 47.09
CA ASN A 774 -33.51 -17.59 47.73
C ASN A 774 -34.87 -17.11 47.12
N GLY A 775 -34.89 -16.74 45.84
CA GLY A 775 -36.09 -16.22 45.17
C GLY A 775 -36.48 -14.79 45.55
N ARG A 776 -35.60 -14.01 46.18
CA ARG A 776 -35.86 -12.64 46.60
C ARG A 776 -35.37 -11.64 45.62
N TYR A 777 -36.19 -10.62 45.33
CA TYR A 777 -35.86 -9.46 44.53
C TYR A 777 -35.76 -8.21 45.42
N VAL A 778 -34.72 -7.43 45.27
CA VAL A 778 -34.47 -6.21 45.99
C VAL A 778 -34.10 -5.10 45.04
N PRO A 779 -34.57 -3.86 45.22
CA PRO A 779 -34.12 -2.73 44.39
C PRO A 779 -32.59 -2.59 44.43
N LEU A 780 -31.94 -2.33 43.30
CA LEU A 780 -30.49 -2.27 43.19
C LEU A 780 -29.89 -1.21 44.13
N GLY A 781 -30.57 -0.06 44.32
CA GLY A 781 -30.13 0.99 45.22
C GLY A 781 -30.13 0.60 46.70
N GLU A 782 -30.80 -0.49 47.11
CA GLU A 782 -30.75 -0.98 48.48
C GLU A 782 -29.49 -1.82 48.79
N ILE A 783 -28.88 -2.38 47.74
CA ILE A 783 -27.73 -3.29 47.85
C ILE A 783 -26.45 -2.76 47.23
N ALA A 784 -26.51 -1.64 46.51
CA ALA A 784 -25.38 -1.04 45.85
C ALA A 784 -25.41 0.49 45.94
N ASP A 785 -24.25 1.08 46.14
CA ASP A 785 -24.04 2.51 45.89
C ASP A 785 -23.78 2.72 44.40
N ILE A 786 -24.58 3.60 43.80
CA ILE A 786 -24.52 3.88 42.34
C ILE A 786 -23.80 5.21 42.15
N SER A 787 -22.64 5.18 41.49
CA SER A 787 -21.92 6.39 41.09
C SER A 787 -21.79 6.48 39.57
N TYR A 788 -21.77 7.72 39.10
CA TYR A 788 -21.53 8.03 37.70
C TYR A 788 -20.12 8.59 37.58
N GLU A 789 -19.26 7.88 36.90
CA GLU A 789 -17.85 8.21 36.75
C GLU A 789 -17.49 8.23 35.27
N ASN A 790 -16.42 8.92 34.95
CA ASN A 790 -15.81 8.78 33.60
C ASN A 790 -14.57 7.91 33.72
N GLU A 791 -14.39 6.99 32.78
CA GLU A 791 -13.16 6.20 32.69
C GLU A 791 -12.67 6.10 31.23
N THR A 792 -11.37 5.87 31.08
CA THR A 792 -10.76 5.67 29.78
C THR A 792 -11.25 4.34 29.20
N SER A 793 -12.04 4.41 28.13
CA SER A 793 -12.62 3.24 27.45
C SER A 793 -11.70 2.57 26.48
N THR A 794 -10.65 3.27 26.04
CA THR A 794 -9.72 2.80 25.01
C THR A 794 -8.29 3.04 25.45
N ILE A 795 -7.41 2.05 25.27
CA ILE A 795 -5.99 2.13 25.56
C ILE A 795 -5.21 1.57 24.37
N TRP A 796 -4.39 2.43 23.77
CA TRP A 796 -3.39 2.01 22.80
C TRP A 796 -2.05 1.77 23.48
N ARG A 797 -1.36 0.72 23.04
CA ARG A 797 0.02 0.42 23.47
C ARG A 797 0.88 0.10 22.26
N ARG A 798 2.17 0.41 22.38
CA ARG A 798 3.20 -0.06 21.46
C ARG A 798 4.38 -0.57 22.28
N ASP A 799 4.81 -1.80 22.01
CA ASP A 799 5.92 -2.45 22.69
C ASP A 799 5.79 -2.37 24.22
N LEU A 800 4.62 -2.78 24.74
CA LEU A 800 4.25 -2.79 26.17
C LEU A 800 4.03 -1.41 26.81
N HIS A 801 4.25 -0.31 26.10
CA HIS A 801 4.09 1.05 26.64
C HIS A 801 2.79 1.70 26.18
N PRO A 802 2.04 2.36 27.08
CA PRO A 802 0.94 3.23 26.68
C PRO A 802 1.41 4.26 25.66
N THR A 803 0.68 4.40 24.59
CA THR A 803 1.09 5.21 23.44
C THR A 803 -0.10 6.01 22.92
N ILE A 804 0.09 7.32 22.72
CA ILE A 804 -0.92 8.22 22.16
C ILE A 804 -0.37 8.82 20.88
N THR A 805 -1.15 8.70 19.80
CA THR A 805 -0.78 9.29 18.52
C THR A 805 -1.52 10.59 18.31
N ILE A 806 -0.77 11.69 18.16
CA ILE A 806 -1.28 12.99 17.76
C ILE A 806 -1.38 12.99 16.23
N ARG A 807 -2.57 13.24 15.69
CA ARG A 807 -2.91 13.12 14.27
C ARG A 807 -3.39 14.47 13.74
N GLY A 808 -3.20 14.66 12.45
CA GLY A 808 -3.71 15.86 11.78
C GLY A 808 -3.47 15.86 10.29
N GLU A 809 -3.88 16.94 9.66
CA GLU A 809 -3.77 17.16 8.23
C GLU A 809 -2.89 18.37 7.93
N ALA A 810 -2.18 18.34 6.80
CA ALA A 810 -1.40 19.46 6.33
C ALA A 810 -2.31 20.51 5.69
N GLY A 811 -2.16 21.76 6.10
CA GLY A 811 -2.81 22.92 5.49
C GLY A 811 -1.83 23.74 4.66
N GLY A 812 -2.31 24.28 3.51
CA GLY A 812 -1.52 25.13 2.64
C GLY A 812 -0.64 24.37 1.63
N ASP A 813 0.45 25.02 1.15
CA ASP A 813 1.27 24.52 0.04
C ASP A 813 2.35 23.50 0.43
N LYS A 814 2.45 23.14 1.72
CA LYS A 814 3.45 22.21 2.22
C LYS A 814 2.90 20.79 2.25
N THR A 815 3.74 19.83 1.91
CA THR A 815 3.42 18.40 2.06
C THR A 815 3.43 18.00 3.54
N ALA A 816 2.69 16.94 3.88
CA ALA A 816 2.58 16.42 5.24
C ALA A 816 3.94 16.09 5.87
N ASP A 817 4.81 15.39 5.14
CA ASP A 817 6.15 15.03 5.61
C ASP A 817 7.02 16.26 5.93
N SER A 818 6.90 17.31 5.10
CA SER A 818 7.60 18.58 5.35
C SER A 818 7.10 19.25 6.63
N VAL A 819 5.79 19.22 6.88
CA VAL A 819 5.17 19.75 8.11
C VAL A 819 5.61 18.95 9.33
N VAL A 820 5.59 17.61 9.26
CA VAL A 820 6.05 16.74 10.37
C VAL A 820 7.51 17.02 10.72
N ASN A 821 8.39 17.12 9.70
CA ASN A 821 9.80 17.42 9.94
C ASN A 821 9.98 18.78 10.61
N GLU A 822 9.28 19.82 10.17
CA GLU A 822 9.36 21.15 10.75
C GLU A 822 8.78 21.20 12.18
N LEU A 823 7.66 20.52 12.43
CA LEU A 823 7.08 20.34 13.76
C LEU A 823 8.06 19.65 14.70
N TYR A 824 8.62 18.52 14.27
CA TYR A 824 9.49 17.68 15.08
C TYR A 824 10.83 18.37 15.40
N ASP A 825 11.45 18.99 14.40
CA ASP A 825 12.80 19.54 14.53
C ASP A 825 12.83 20.96 15.12
N ARG A 826 11.71 21.71 15.04
CA ARG A 826 11.64 23.09 15.52
C ARG A 826 10.63 23.29 16.62
N THR A 827 9.35 23.07 16.34
CA THR A 827 8.26 23.39 17.28
C THR A 827 8.29 22.51 18.53
N LEU A 828 8.53 21.21 18.36
CA LEU A 828 8.49 20.22 19.45
C LEU A 828 9.89 19.90 20.01
N LYS A 829 10.95 20.56 19.53
CA LYS A 829 12.31 20.28 19.96
C LYS A 829 12.49 20.50 21.45
N GLU A 830 12.11 21.66 21.94
CA GLU A 830 12.23 22.01 23.35
C GLU A 830 11.34 21.12 24.23
N PHE A 831 10.13 20.82 23.78
CA PHE A 831 9.22 19.87 24.45
C PHE A 831 9.86 18.49 24.60
N ARG A 832 10.45 17.93 23.54
CA ARG A 832 11.12 16.61 23.55
C ARG A 832 12.33 16.57 24.50
N GLU A 833 13.11 17.65 24.54
CA GLU A 833 14.30 17.77 25.41
C GLU A 833 13.91 17.86 26.91
N HIS A 834 12.69 18.27 27.22
CA HIS A 834 12.19 18.39 28.59
C HIS A 834 11.28 17.21 29.03
N LEU A 835 11.04 16.23 28.17
CA LEU A 835 10.30 15.04 28.56
C LEU A 835 11.04 14.25 29.64
N PRO A 836 10.35 13.75 30.70
CA PRO A 836 10.99 12.92 31.71
C PRO A 836 11.52 11.59 31.16
N ASP A 837 12.46 10.98 31.86
CA ASP A 837 13.00 9.66 31.49
C ASP A 837 11.91 8.60 31.34
N GLY A 838 11.90 7.96 30.17
CA GLY A 838 10.92 6.90 29.80
C GLY A 838 9.67 7.42 29.12
N TYR A 839 9.67 8.69 28.73
CA TYR A 839 8.68 9.25 27.78
C TYR A 839 9.40 9.68 26.52
N THR A 840 8.84 9.32 25.37
CA THR A 840 9.42 9.62 24.06
C THR A 840 8.34 10.16 23.14
N LEU A 841 8.71 11.16 22.32
CA LEU A 841 7.89 11.63 21.21
C LEU A 841 8.63 11.32 19.91
N GLU A 842 8.02 10.56 19.04
CA GLU A 842 8.60 10.07 17.80
C GLU A 842 7.70 10.41 16.60
N LYS A 843 8.28 10.43 15.42
CA LYS A 843 7.51 10.47 14.16
C LYS A 843 6.83 9.12 13.94
N ASP A 844 5.62 9.13 13.35
CA ASP A 844 4.84 7.92 13.09
C ASP A 844 4.21 7.95 11.69
N GLY A 845 3.59 6.86 11.26
CA GLY A 845 2.88 6.75 10.00
C GLY A 845 3.77 6.82 8.75
N ALA A 846 3.35 7.59 7.75
CA ALA A 846 4.03 7.67 6.45
C ALA A 846 5.51 8.08 6.58
N ILE A 847 5.83 8.99 7.48
CA ILE A 847 7.21 9.48 7.63
C ILE A 847 8.13 8.45 8.30
N GLU A 848 7.63 7.66 9.29
CA GLU A 848 8.39 6.54 9.85
C GLU A 848 8.70 5.51 8.77
N ASN A 849 7.71 5.17 7.93
CA ASN A 849 7.87 4.26 6.81
C ASN A 849 8.85 4.81 5.75
N SER A 850 8.79 6.11 5.49
CA SER A 850 9.73 6.79 4.59
C SER A 850 11.16 6.71 5.09
N GLU A 851 11.41 7.04 6.36
CA GLU A 851 12.74 6.99 6.97
C GLU A 851 13.31 5.57 6.97
N LYS A 852 12.50 4.55 7.33
CA LYS A 852 12.89 3.13 7.25
C LYS A 852 13.21 2.71 5.82
N SER A 853 12.37 3.09 4.85
CA SER A 853 12.56 2.76 3.43
C SER A 853 13.84 3.38 2.87
N VAL A 854 14.14 4.64 3.23
CA VAL A 854 15.39 5.30 2.85
C VAL A 854 16.60 4.61 3.47
N GLN A 855 16.52 4.15 4.73
CA GLN A 855 17.60 3.38 5.36
C GLN A 855 17.85 2.04 4.64
N TYR A 856 16.80 1.31 4.28
CA TYR A 856 16.91 0.06 3.52
C TYR A 856 17.47 0.30 2.11
N LEU A 857 17.08 1.41 1.45
CA LEU A 857 17.62 1.80 0.15
C LEU A 857 19.11 2.20 0.25
N ALA A 858 19.53 2.81 1.35
CA ALA A 858 20.91 3.22 1.57
C ALA A 858 21.85 2.03 1.84
N ALA A 859 21.36 0.94 2.41
CA ALA A 859 22.17 -0.22 2.79
C ALA A 859 22.96 -0.85 1.62
N PRO A 860 22.38 -1.06 0.39
CA PRO A 860 23.12 -1.58 -0.75
C PRO A 860 24.00 -0.53 -1.50
N VAL A 861 23.89 0.77 -1.18
CA VAL A 861 24.68 1.84 -1.86
C VAL A 861 26.18 1.60 -1.83
N PRO A 862 26.82 1.16 -0.74
CA PRO A 862 28.25 0.82 -0.72
C PRO A 862 28.61 -0.27 -1.73
N ILE A 863 27.75 -1.27 -1.90
CA ILE A 863 27.93 -2.36 -2.88
C ILE A 863 27.84 -1.79 -4.30
N MET A 864 26.86 -0.92 -4.55
CA MET A 864 26.71 -0.21 -5.82
C MET A 864 27.98 0.57 -6.16
N ILE A 865 28.48 1.38 -5.23
CA ILE A 865 29.70 2.19 -5.43
C ILE A 865 30.90 1.28 -5.71
N PHE A 866 31.05 0.21 -4.94
CA PHE A 866 32.15 -0.75 -5.13
C PHE A 866 32.10 -1.38 -6.53
N LEU A 867 30.93 -1.85 -6.98
CA LEU A 867 30.76 -2.44 -8.31
C LEU A 867 31.04 -1.43 -9.43
N ILE A 868 30.54 -0.21 -9.29
CA ILE A 868 30.82 0.88 -10.25
C ILE A 868 32.32 1.12 -10.35
N LEU A 869 33.01 1.28 -9.21
CA LEU A 869 34.45 1.49 -9.18
C LEU A 869 35.23 0.30 -9.74
N MET A 870 34.79 -0.92 -9.47
CA MET A 870 35.38 -2.14 -10.00
C MET A 870 35.26 -2.18 -11.53
N ILE A 871 34.07 -1.93 -12.09
CA ILE A 871 33.85 -1.89 -13.54
C ILE A 871 34.70 -0.78 -14.18
N LEU A 872 34.75 0.41 -13.55
CA LEU A 872 35.59 1.52 -13.98
C LEU A 872 37.06 1.12 -14.02
N MET A 873 37.55 0.40 -13.00
CA MET A 873 38.93 -0.03 -12.94
C MET A 873 39.29 -1.01 -14.06
N PHE A 874 38.38 -1.99 -14.33
CA PHE A 874 38.57 -2.92 -15.43
C PHE A 874 38.57 -2.29 -16.83
N GLU A 875 37.83 -1.18 -17.00
CA GLU A 875 37.75 -0.46 -18.27
C GLU A 875 38.87 0.53 -18.48
N LEU A 876 39.15 1.36 -17.47
CA LEU A 876 40.11 2.47 -17.59
C LEU A 876 41.55 2.07 -17.22
N ASP A 877 41.78 0.96 -16.52
CA ASP A 877 43.05 0.36 -16.16
C ASP A 877 44.05 1.34 -15.43
N LYS A 878 43.49 2.44 -14.87
CA LYS A 878 44.24 3.46 -14.11
C LYS A 878 43.41 4.09 -13.02
N ILE A 879 43.85 3.98 -11.77
CA ILE A 879 43.20 4.57 -10.60
C ILE A 879 42.83 6.07 -10.80
N PRO A 880 43.72 6.96 -11.31
CA PRO A 880 43.33 8.35 -11.48
C PRO A 880 42.15 8.56 -12.44
N LEU A 881 42.06 7.77 -13.52
CA LEU A 881 40.95 7.85 -14.47
C LEU A 881 39.65 7.33 -13.86
N MET A 882 39.76 6.25 -13.09
CA MET A 882 38.63 5.71 -12.33
C MET A 882 38.07 6.77 -11.37
N VAL A 883 38.93 7.46 -10.61
CA VAL A 883 38.51 8.50 -9.67
C VAL A 883 37.90 9.71 -10.40
N ILE A 884 38.49 10.16 -11.52
CA ILE A 884 37.89 11.25 -12.34
C ILE A 884 36.50 10.88 -12.84
N ALA A 885 36.31 9.65 -13.35
CA ALA A 885 34.99 9.19 -13.79
C ALA A 885 34.00 9.06 -12.61
N GLY A 886 34.45 8.51 -11.48
CA GLY A 886 33.60 8.31 -10.31
C GLY A 886 33.08 9.62 -9.70
N ILE A 887 33.93 10.65 -9.62
CA ILE A 887 33.55 11.97 -9.07
C ILE A 887 32.46 12.65 -9.91
N THR A 888 32.27 12.27 -11.18
CA THR A 888 31.22 12.87 -12.02
C THR A 888 29.82 12.35 -11.69
N GLY A 889 29.71 11.18 -11.09
CA GLY A 889 28.40 10.61 -10.75
C GLY A 889 27.49 11.56 -9.95
N PRO A 890 27.96 12.11 -8.83
CA PRO A 890 27.18 13.07 -8.04
C PRO A 890 26.79 14.37 -8.75
N LEU A 891 27.42 14.72 -9.88
CA LEU A 891 27.11 15.97 -10.60
C LEU A 891 25.67 15.97 -11.16
N GLY A 892 25.06 14.80 -11.38
CA GLY A 892 23.68 14.69 -11.78
C GLY A 892 22.69 15.23 -10.73
N LEU A 893 23.06 15.14 -9.46
CA LEU A 893 22.23 15.65 -8.35
C LEU A 893 22.00 17.17 -8.44
N ILE A 894 22.96 17.93 -9.02
CA ILE A 894 22.81 19.38 -9.22
C ILE A 894 21.53 19.67 -10.01
N GLY A 895 21.37 19.01 -11.15
CA GLY A 895 20.23 19.22 -12.01
C GLY A 895 18.94 18.63 -11.45
N ALA A 896 19.04 17.47 -10.81
CA ALA A 896 17.89 16.77 -10.23
C ALA A 896 17.25 17.60 -9.09
N ILE A 897 18.02 18.03 -8.11
CA ILE A 897 17.54 18.84 -6.98
C ILE A 897 17.00 20.18 -7.46
N LEU A 898 17.76 20.86 -8.37
CA LEU A 898 17.35 22.15 -8.91
C LEU A 898 16.04 22.06 -9.70
N SER A 899 15.84 21.01 -10.48
CA SER A 899 14.58 20.82 -11.25
C SER A 899 13.40 20.54 -10.33
N LEU A 900 13.55 19.71 -9.28
CA LEU A 900 12.50 19.48 -8.28
C LEU A 900 12.14 20.80 -7.57
N PHE A 901 13.13 21.59 -7.16
CA PHE A 901 12.91 22.89 -6.52
C PHE A 901 12.18 23.88 -7.43
N LEU A 902 12.63 24.03 -8.68
CA LEU A 902 12.02 24.97 -9.64
C LEU A 902 10.60 24.59 -10.07
N THR A 903 10.33 23.29 -10.20
CA THR A 903 9.00 22.79 -10.60
C THR A 903 8.07 22.56 -9.41
N ARG A 904 8.56 22.81 -8.17
CA ARG A 904 7.83 22.55 -6.92
C ARG A 904 7.40 21.09 -6.78
N GLN A 905 8.13 20.15 -7.40
CA GLN A 905 7.87 18.73 -7.22
C GLN A 905 8.51 18.26 -5.93
N PRO A 906 7.83 17.39 -5.17
CA PRO A 906 8.39 16.88 -3.91
C PRO A 906 9.53 15.88 -4.16
N MET A 907 10.45 15.85 -3.21
CA MET A 907 11.49 14.83 -3.13
C MET A 907 10.95 13.66 -2.30
N GLY A 908 10.68 12.54 -2.95
CA GLY A 908 10.17 11.33 -2.34
C GLY A 908 10.99 10.10 -2.73
N PHE A 909 10.48 8.93 -2.35
CA PHE A 909 11.16 7.66 -2.61
C PHE A 909 11.51 7.47 -4.10
N VAL A 910 10.54 7.70 -4.99
CA VAL A 910 10.70 7.50 -6.44
C VAL A 910 11.73 8.45 -7.05
N SER A 911 11.78 9.71 -6.60
CA SER A 911 12.78 10.68 -7.05
C SER A 911 14.18 10.37 -6.53
N ILE A 912 14.32 9.84 -5.30
CA ILE A 912 15.60 9.38 -4.73
C ILE A 912 16.15 8.21 -5.56
N VAL A 913 15.32 7.25 -5.91
CA VAL A 913 15.66 6.15 -6.84
C VAL A 913 16.18 6.71 -8.17
N GLY A 914 15.47 7.70 -8.73
CA GLY A 914 15.90 8.39 -9.94
C GLY A 914 17.26 9.04 -9.82
N MET A 915 17.54 9.74 -8.72
CA MET A 915 18.82 10.39 -8.47
C MET A 915 19.98 9.40 -8.33
N LEU A 916 19.76 8.25 -7.68
CA LEU A 916 20.77 7.18 -7.57
C LEU A 916 21.11 6.61 -8.94
N ALA A 917 20.11 6.30 -9.73
CA ALA A 917 20.26 5.76 -11.10
C ALA A 917 20.97 6.74 -12.04
N LEU A 918 20.62 8.02 -11.95
CA LEU A 918 21.24 9.10 -12.71
C LEU A 918 22.76 9.18 -12.49
N SER A 919 23.22 8.88 -11.26
CA SER A 919 24.65 8.85 -10.95
C SER A 919 25.42 7.83 -11.79
N GLY A 920 24.86 6.62 -12.00
CA GLY A 920 25.45 5.60 -12.89
C GLY A 920 25.52 6.06 -14.35
N MET A 921 24.47 6.71 -14.81
CA MET A 921 24.36 7.19 -16.18
C MET A 921 25.35 8.32 -16.51
N VAL A 922 25.56 9.25 -15.58
CA VAL A 922 26.55 10.32 -15.73
C VAL A 922 27.97 9.77 -15.80
N VAL A 923 28.27 8.75 -14.98
CA VAL A 923 29.58 8.07 -15.01
C VAL A 923 29.81 7.38 -16.34
N ARG A 924 28.79 6.78 -16.96
CA ARG A 924 28.86 6.18 -18.32
C ARG A 924 29.38 7.19 -19.36
N ASN A 925 28.82 8.40 -19.39
CA ASN A 925 29.25 9.44 -20.34
C ASN A 925 30.72 9.82 -20.15
N SER A 926 31.17 9.86 -18.88
CA SER A 926 32.53 10.17 -18.51
C SER A 926 33.56 9.11 -18.96
N ILE A 927 33.17 7.81 -18.86
CA ILE A 927 34.01 6.69 -19.35
C ILE A 927 34.26 6.81 -20.84
N ILE A 928 33.19 7.01 -21.62
CA ILE A 928 33.28 7.11 -23.08
C ILE A 928 34.21 8.23 -23.50
N LEU A 929 34.19 9.36 -22.79
CA LEU A 929 35.08 10.48 -23.05
C LEU A 929 36.53 10.17 -22.65
N LEU A 930 36.76 9.60 -21.47
CA LEU A 930 38.11 9.26 -20.97
C LEU A 930 38.76 8.16 -21.81
N ASP A 931 37.98 7.16 -22.27
CA ASP A 931 38.51 6.13 -23.18
C ASP A 931 38.89 6.70 -24.54
N GLN A 932 38.11 7.65 -25.10
CA GLN A 932 38.50 8.37 -26.31
C GLN A 932 39.80 9.19 -26.17
N ILE A 933 40.00 9.82 -25.01
CA ILE A 933 41.24 10.54 -24.72
C ILE A 933 42.42 9.55 -24.70
N ARG A 934 42.23 8.37 -24.06
CA ARG A 934 43.23 7.31 -24.02
C ARG A 934 43.58 6.77 -25.42
N GLN A 935 42.60 6.58 -26.29
CA GLN A 935 42.81 6.14 -27.67
C GLN A 935 43.63 7.16 -28.46
N HIS A 936 43.28 8.45 -28.40
CA HIS A 936 44.03 9.49 -29.11
C HIS A 936 45.48 9.66 -28.61
N LEU A 937 45.71 9.44 -27.31
CA LEU A 937 47.08 9.42 -26.77
C LEU A 937 47.88 8.19 -27.27
N ALA A 938 47.20 7.02 -27.36
CA ALA A 938 47.83 5.82 -27.92
C ALA A 938 48.16 5.99 -29.41
N ASP A 939 47.37 6.78 -30.17
CA ASP A 939 47.62 7.15 -31.55
C ASP A 939 48.71 8.23 -31.70
N GLY A 940 49.36 8.65 -30.61
CA GLY A 940 50.52 9.56 -30.60
C GLY A 940 50.14 11.05 -30.64
N LYS A 941 48.89 11.46 -30.42
CA LYS A 941 48.52 12.88 -30.38
C LYS A 941 49.07 13.58 -29.12
N LYS A 942 49.31 14.88 -29.21
CA LYS A 942 49.74 15.68 -28.06
C LYS A 942 48.64 15.72 -27.01
N PRO A 943 48.94 15.69 -25.71
CA PRO A 943 47.93 15.60 -24.65
C PRO A 943 46.82 16.67 -24.71
N TYR A 944 47.14 17.89 -25.03
CA TYR A 944 46.17 18.99 -25.16
C TYR A 944 45.23 18.75 -26.35
N ASP A 945 45.79 18.41 -27.50
CA ASP A 945 44.99 18.15 -28.72
C ASP A 945 44.16 16.91 -28.55
N ALA A 946 44.68 15.85 -27.90
CA ALA A 946 43.98 14.63 -27.60
C ALA A 946 42.73 14.90 -26.73
N VAL A 947 42.83 15.74 -25.71
CA VAL A 947 41.69 16.09 -24.84
C VAL A 947 40.61 16.88 -25.59
N ILE A 948 41.01 17.92 -26.32
CA ILE A 948 40.06 18.79 -27.04
C ILE A 948 39.36 18.04 -28.17
N GLU A 949 40.13 17.31 -28.97
CA GLU A 949 39.57 16.56 -30.10
C GLU A 949 38.65 15.41 -29.61
N SER A 950 38.99 14.74 -28.52
CA SER A 950 38.14 13.72 -27.93
C SER A 950 36.82 14.31 -27.45
N ALA A 951 36.88 15.44 -26.73
CA ALA A 951 35.64 16.08 -26.26
C ALA A 951 34.78 16.59 -27.43
N ALA A 952 35.42 17.16 -28.48
CA ALA A 952 34.70 17.59 -29.68
C ALA A 952 34.06 16.43 -30.47
N LEU A 953 34.75 15.29 -30.62
CA LEU A 953 34.21 14.10 -31.28
C LEU A 953 33.04 13.50 -30.51
N ARG A 954 33.08 13.50 -29.15
CA ARG A 954 32.07 12.94 -28.29
C ARG A 954 30.92 13.90 -27.97
N PHE A 955 31.02 15.18 -28.33
CA PHE A 955 30.00 16.18 -28.09
C PHE A 955 28.66 15.80 -28.72
N ARG A 956 28.65 15.49 -30.01
CA ARG A 956 27.42 15.16 -30.75
C ARG A 956 26.76 13.88 -30.23
N PRO A 957 27.46 12.73 -30.10
CA PRO A 957 26.86 11.50 -29.56
C PRO A 957 26.25 11.69 -28.16
N ILE A 958 27.02 12.30 -27.23
CA ILE A 958 26.57 12.48 -25.84
C ILE A 958 25.38 13.44 -25.76
N MET A 959 25.40 14.57 -26.48
CA MET A 959 24.26 15.49 -26.51
C MET A 959 23.02 14.83 -27.13
N LEU A 960 23.22 14.01 -28.16
CA LEU A 960 22.13 13.35 -28.84
C LEU A 960 21.46 12.30 -27.94
N SER A 961 22.25 11.44 -27.28
CA SER A 961 21.73 10.45 -26.34
C SER A 961 20.99 11.14 -25.21
N SER A 962 21.56 12.17 -24.60
CA SER A 962 20.91 12.92 -23.53
C SER A 962 19.57 13.56 -23.94
N VAL A 963 19.46 14.09 -25.16
CA VAL A 963 18.19 14.64 -25.68
C VAL A 963 17.18 13.52 -25.91
N THR A 964 17.61 12.39 -26.45
CA THR A 964 16.74 11.22 -26.68
C THR A 964 16.21 10.66 -25.37
N ASP A 965 17.07 10.58 -24.36
CA ASP A 965 16.71 10.14 -23.02
C ASP A 965 15.68 11.10 -22.39
N VAL A 966 15.97 12.40 -22.40
CA VAL A 966 15.05 13.44 -21.89
C VAL A 966 13.67 13.32 -22.55
N LEU A 967 13.63 13.17 -23.87
CA LEU A 967 12.38 13.01 -24.60
C LEU A 967 11.66 11.70 -24.26
N GLY A 968 12.40 10.63 -23.96
CA GLY A 968 11.84 9.35 -23.51
C GLY A 968 11.11 9.44 -22.17
N PHE A 969 11.50 10.38 -21.29
CA PHE A 969 10.86 10.60 -19.98
C PHE A 969 9.62 11.49 -20.04
N VAL A 970 9.40 12.26 -21.10
CA VAL A 970 8.25 13.19 -21.23
C VAL A 970 6.89 12.49 -21.05
N PRO A 971 6.62 11.30 -21.61
CA PRO A 971 5.35 10.61 -21.42
C PRO A 971 5.03 10.19 -19.97
N LEU A 972 6.04 10.22 -19.08
CA LEU A 972 5.85 9.90 -17.65
C LEU A 972 5.43 11.10 -16.80
N ILE A 973 5.56 12.35 -17.31
CA ILE A 973 5.23 13.57 -16.59
C ILE A 973 3.75 13.65 -16.16
N PRO A 974 2.76 13.19 -16.95
CA PRO A 974 1.36 13.19 -16.53
C PRO A 974 1.08 12.33 -15.30
N SER A 975 1.81 11.22 -15.10
CA SER A 975 1.61 10.29 -13.99
C SER A 975 2.14 10.89 -12.67
N PRO A 976 1.33 11.05 -11.62
CA PRO A 976 1.79 11.55 -10.32
C PRO A 976 2.91 10.71 -9.72
N PHE A 977 2.82 9.38 -9.83
CA PHE A 977 3.84 8.45 -9.35
C PHE A 977 5.21 8.66 -10.02
N TRP A 978 5.23 8.80 -11.36
CA TRP A 978 6.46 8.89 -12.15
C TRP A 978 6.97 10.30 -12.34
N ARG A 979 6.14 11.32 -12.17
CA ARG A 979 6.50 12.73 -12.39
C ARG A 979 7.73 13.19 -11.62
N PRO A 980 7.89 12.93 -10.30
CA PRO A 980 9.07 13.37 -9.55
C PRO A 980 10.36 12.73 -10.09
N LEU A 981 10.31 11.44 -10.48
CA LEU A 981 11.43 10.76 -11.12
C LEU A 981 11.74 11.39 -12.49
N ALA A 982 10.75 11.55 -13.36
CA ALA A 982 10.94 12.10 -14.69
C ALA A 982 11.55 13.51 -14.64
N VAL A 983 11.04 14.38 -13.77
CA VAL A 983 11.55 15.74 -13.59
C VAL A 983 13.00 15.73 -13.07
N SER A 984 13.31 14.90 -12.08
CA SER A 984 14.67 14.78 -11.55
C SER A 984 15.66 14.24 -12.58
N PHE A 985 15.24 13.24 -13.39
CA PHE A 985 16.05 12.71 -14.48
C PHE A 985 16.29 13.72 -15.60
N ILE A 986 15.24 14.38 -16.07
CA ILE A 986 15.32 15.39 -17.13
C ILE A 986 16.28 16.52 -16.72
N GLY A 987 16.06 17.12 -15.55
CA GLY A 987 16.91 18.20 -15.05
C GLY A 987 18.32 17.75 -14.74
N GLY A 988 18.45 16.59 -14.11
CA GLY A 988 19.73 15.99 -13.77
C GLY A 988 20.57 15.66 -15.00
N LEU A 989 19.97 15.00 -16.00
CA LEU A 989 20.67 14.60 -17.21
C LEU A 989 21.10 15.81 -18.07
N LEU A 990 20.24 16.81 -18.23
CA LEU A 990 20.56 18.02 -19.00
C LEU A 990 21.75 18.76 -18.40
N LEU A 991 21.73 19.01 -17.08
CA LEU A 991 22.82 19.71 -16.41
C LEU A 991 24.06 18.85 -16.27
N ALA A 992 23.95 17.58 -15.94
CA ALA A 992 25.09 16.68 -15.81
C ALA A 992 25.81 16.47 -17.13
N THR A 993 25.11 16.41 -18.26
CA THR A 993 25.71 16.29 -19.59
C THR A 993 26.50 17.55 -19.94
N ALA A 994 25.90 18.73 -19.72
CA ALA A 994 26.59 19.99 -19.97
C ALA A 994 27.83 20.17 -19.07
N ILE A 995 27.69 19.89 -17.76
CA ILE A 995 28.77 20.00 -16.79
C ILE A 995 29.86 18.93 -17.05
N GLY A 996 29.47 17.69 -17.29
CA GLY A 996 30.35 16.54 -17.52
C GLY A 996 31.27 16.74 -18.72
N LEU A 997 30.74 17.23 -19.83
CA LEU A 997 31.53 17.55 -21.04
C LEU A 997 32.56 18.65 -20.81
N LEU A 998 32.38 19.51 -19.83
CA LEU A 998 33.33 20.60 -19.48
C LEU A 998 34.25 20.23 -18.30
N VAL A 999 33.73 19.57 -17.30
CA VAL A 999 34.44 19.28 -16.04
C VAL A 999 35.41 18.10 -16.21
N VAL A 1000 35.01 17.03 -16.93
CA VAL A 1000 35.90 15.88 -17.14
C VAL A 1000 37.24 16.26 -17.82
N PRO A 1001 37.23 17.02 -18.93
CA PRO A 1001 38.49 17.55 -19.53
C PRO A 1001 39.28 18.42 -18.58
N ALA A 1002 38.62 19.27 -17.79
CA ALA A 1002 39.27 20.14 -16.82
C ALA A 1002 39.95 19.35 -15.68
N LEU A 1003 39.25 18.31 -15.11
CA LEU A 1003 39.79 17.40 -14.11
C LEU A 1003 40.99 16.62 -14.65
N TYR A 1004 40.88 16.09 -15.86
CA TYR A 1004 41.95 15.37 -16.55
C TYR A 1004 43.19 16.26 -16.71
N CYS A 1005 43.05 17.48 -17.27
CA CYS A 1005 44.13 18.44 -17.47
C CYS A 1005 44.68 18.96 -16.14
N TRP A 1006 43.90 19.04 -15.08
CA TRP A 1006 44.39 19.42 -13.77
C TRP A 1006 45.30 18.34 -13.16
N TYR A 1007 44.84 17.07 -13.20
CA TYR A 1007 45.59 15.96 -12.63
C TYR A 1007 46.89 15.66 -13.39
N TYR A 1008 46.82 15.56 -14.73
CA TYR A 1008 47.95 15.23 -15.58
C TYR A 1008 48.80 16.47 -15.95
N LYS A 1009 48.52 17.63 -15.36
CA LYS A 1009 49.24 18.90 -15.57
C LYS A 1009 49.35 19.31 -17.04
N VAL A 1010 48.35 19.00 -17.86
CA VAL A 1010 48.29 19.40 -19.26
C VAL A 1010 48.08 20.91 -19.35
N GLU A 1011 48.99 21.60 -20.05
CA GLU A 1011 48.93 23.04 -20.31
C GLU A 1011 48.52 23.30 -21.76
N GLY A 1012 47.64 24.29 -21.94
CA GLY A 1012 47.28 24.78 -23.28
C GLY A 1012 48.41 25.57 -23.93
N PRO A 1013 48.36 25.80 -25.26
CA PRO A 1013 49.30 26.65 -25.94
C PRO A 1013 49.34 28.02 -25.27
N LYS A 1014 50.58 28.51 -24.95
CA LYS A 1014 50.74 29.86 -24.43
C LYS A 1014 50.21 30.84 -25.51
N ALA A 1015 49.29 31.70 -25.12
CA ALA A 1015 48.79 32.73 -26.01
C ALA A 1015 50.01 33.57 -26.44
N SER A 1016 50.32 33.46 -27.74
CA SER A 1016 51.30 34.37 -28.38
C SER A 1016 50.64 35.73 -28.51
#